data_1b726db1e55021a3a75a3300e4486ca8
#
_entry.id   1b726db1e55021a3a75a3300e4486ca8
#
_cell.length_a   1.000
_cell.length_b   1.000
_cell.length_c   1.000
_cell.angle_alpha   90.00
_cell.angle_beta   90.00
_cell.angle_gamma   90.00
#
_symmetry.space_group_name_H-M   'P 1'
#
loop_
_entity.id
_entity.type
_entity.pdbx_description
1 polymer ?
#
loop_
_entity_poly.entity_id
_entity_poly.type
_entity_poly.pdbx_seq_one_letter_code
_entity_poly.pdbx_strand_id
1 'polypeptide(L)'
;MRVPLSWLREYVDLPATETGRDVQEKLVSAGLEVETVEQLGADLKGPLVVGQVLTIEELTEFKKPIRFCTVDVGQANGTGEPQEIVCGARNFAVGDKVVVVLPGATLPGGFSIAARKTYGKTSHGMICSGDELGMGDDGTHGIIVLPPETEVGKDAIELLELVDEVLDIAVTANRGDCLSIRGVARETAIAYGLPLRDPALIDVPAPNAYGYPVQVTDPFGCDRFTARTVTGLRPEARSPIWLQRRLQKVGMRPISLAVDITNYVMMELGQPLHAYDRSLVQGTIGVRRAAEGEKLVTLDGVERKLHAEDLVITDDRGPIGLAGVMGGANTEIADHEVTENGVNGTTDVVIEAAHFDAVAIARTSRRHKLLSEASRRFERGVDPQAAAAAAQRTVDLLVLLAGGTAEAGVTEVIAPSAPHTLTVPADHPDKVAGVDYGRETVVRRLQEVGCDVYGQDELIVTVPSWRPDLVDPNDIAEEVIRLEGYENLPSTLPKLPSGRGLTHRQRLHRRAGRTLAGAGYVEAPTYPFVSEQIFDQLGLESDDPARRVVKLVNPLSDEEPALRTTLLPGLLGALRRNDGRGSHDLALFETGLVFHPRQEQERAVATHLPVDRRPTDEEIAALNAALPEQPRHVAVVLSGAREQAGWWGQGRPAGWADVVEAARAVAREAGAELIVRKGQYGPWHPGRCAELVIAADGTDRVVGHAGELHPRVLKALGLPERTCAMELNLDALEAVGDGTPQAPRISTFPVATQDVALVVDKPVPSGEVEAALREGAGELLESIRLFDVYENAEQLGDGKKSLAYALRFRAGDRTLTVDEASAARDAAVALAGERTGAVLRG
;
A
#
# COMPACT_ATOMS: atom_id res chain seq x y z
N MET A 1 -7.29 13.23 8.76
CA MET A 1 -7.42 14.48 9.58
C MET A 1 -8.56 14.33 10.54
N ARG A 2 -8.26 14.34 11.83
CA ARG A 2 -9.30 14.21 12.86
C ARG A 2 -9.93 15.59 13.11
N VAL A 3 -11.25 15.68 13.07
CA VAL A 3 -12.01 16.93 13.19
C VAL A 3 -13.11 16.77 14.25
N PRO A 4 -12.94 17.36 15.46
CA PRO A 4 -14.00 17.38 16.46
C PRO A 4 -15.19 18.21 15.98
N LEU A 5 -16.39 17.66 16.07
CA LEU A 5 -17.61 18.33 15.63
C LEU A 5 -17.87 19.59 16.48
N SER A 6 -17.54 19.54 17.76
CA SER A 6 -17.62 20.70 18.65
C SER A 6 -16.77 21.87 18.17
N TRP A 7 -15.55 21.62 17.69
CA TRP A 7 -14.65 22.64 17.14
C TRP A 7 -15.14 23.17 15.79
N LEU A 8 -15.62 22.26 14.92
CA LEU A 8 -16.15 22.63 13.59
C LEU A 8 -17.36 23.60 13.71
N ARG A 9 -18.22 23.39 14.72
CA ARG A 9 -19.40 24.24 15.03
C ARG A 9 -19.03 25.68 15.42
N GLU A 10 -17.79 25.93 15.82
CA GLU A 10 -17.35 27.31 16.11
C GLU A 10 -17.25 28.14 14.81
N TYR A 11 -17.03 27.49 13.67
CA TYR A 11 -16.81 28.17 12.38
C TYR A 11 -17.99 28.02 11.40
N VAL A 12 -18.86 27.03 11.61
CA VAL A 12 -20.07 26.83 10.82
C VAL A 12 -21.28 26.59 11.73
N ASP A 13 -22.34 27.38 11.55
CA ASP A 13 -23.58 27.27 12.33
C ASP A 13 -24.42 26.06 11.91
N LEU A 14 -23.87 24.86 12.11
CA LEU A 14 -24.59 23.61 11.85
C LEU A 14 -25.82 23.50 12.74
N PRO A 15 -26.97 23.05 12.23
CA PRO A 15 -28.15 22.77 13.07
C PRO A 15 -27.80 21.90 14.26
N ALA A 16 -28.38 22.16 15.41
CA ALA A 16 -28.08 21.39 16.64
C ALA A 16 -28.48 19.92 16.56
N THR A 17 -29.35 19.57 15.61
CA THR A 17 -29.80 18.19 15.34
C THR A 17 -28.84 17.39 14.49
N GLU A 18 -27.92 18.05 13.76
CA GLU A 18 -26.95 17.36 12.92
C GLU A 18 -25.96 16.58 13.79
N THR A 19 -25.80 15.31 13.49
CA THR A 19 -24.81 14.42 14.10
C THR A 19 -23.54 14.36 13.27
N GLY A 20 -22.49 13.78 13.81
CA GLY A 20 -21.26 13.53 13.04
C GLY A 20 -21.50 12.68 11.78
N ARG A 21 -22.51 11.79 11.80
CA ARG A 21 -22.88 10.99 10.61
C ARG A 21 -23.58 11.82 9.54
N ASP A 22 -24.42 12.75 9.92
CA ASP A 22 -25.08 13.65 8.96
C ASP A 22 -24.02 14.54 8.28
N VAL A 23 -23.06 15.05 9.05
CA VAL A 23 -21.92 15.81 8.51
C VAL A 23 -21.04 14.93 7.62
N GLN A 24 -20.78 13.69 8.00
CA GLN A 24 -20.07 12.71 7.16
C GLN A 24 -20.74 12.55 5.79
N GLU A 25 -22.05 12.31 5.75
CA GLU A 25 -22.80 12.12 4.50
C GLU A 25 -22.67 13.37 3.59
N LYS A 26 -22.77 14.57 4.15
CA LYS A 26 -22.62 15.83 3.41
C LYS A 26 -21.21 16.04 2.87
N LEU A 27 -20.18 15.78 3.66
CA LEU A 27 -18.78 15.92 3.25
C LEU A 27 -18.41 14.89 2.18
N VAL A 28 -18.84 13.64 2.32
CA VAL A 28 -18.65 12.59 1.32
C VAL A 28 -19.30 12.97 -0.01
N SER A 29 -20.54 13.49 0.03
CA SER A 29 -21.23 13.98 -1.17
C SER A 29 -20.49 15.15 -1.84
N ALA A 30 -19.76 15.96 -1.06
CA ALA A 30 -18.93 17.06 -1.54
C ALA A 30 -17.50 16.63 -1.94
N GLY A 31 -17.20 15.33 -1.92
CA GLY A 31 -15.91 14.76 -2.35
C GLY A 31 -14.83 14.66 -1.26
N LEU A 32 -15.19 14.86 0.01
CA LEU A 32 -14.28 14.61 1.14
C LEU A 32 -14.62 13.28 1.82
N GLU A 33 -13.75 12.28 1.67
CA GLU A 33 -13.92 10.97 2.29
C GLU A 33 -13.76 11.05 3.81
N VAL A 34 -14.79 10.63 4.55
CA VAL A 34 -14.74 10.46 6.00
C VAL A 34 -14.74 8.97 6.31
N GLU A 35 -13.62 8.45 6.78
CA GLU A 35 -13.43 7.02 7.06
C GLU A 35 -14.27 6.55 8.24
N THR A 36 -14.24 7.32 9.32
CA THR A 36 -14.96 6.98 10.55
C THR A 36 -15.50 8.21 11.27
N VAL A 37 -16.57 8.02 12.05
CA VAL A 37 -17.04 8.97 13.05
C VAL A 37 -16.93 8.30 14.42
N GLU A 38 -15.99 8.76 15.22
CA GLU A 38 -15.76 8.28 16.57
C GLU A 38 -16.64 9.05 17.55
N GLN A 39 -17.39 8.33 18.38
CA GLN A 39 -18.17 8.94 19.45
C GLN A 39 -17.41 8.86 20.77
N LEU A 40 -16.83 9.97 21.19
CA LEU A 40 -16.14 10.07 22.47
C LEU A 40 -17.16 10.15 23.59
N GLY A 41 -16.90 9.45 24.68
CA GLY A 41 -17.71 9.53 25.90
C GLY A 41 -19.14 8.97 25.81
N ALA A 42 -19.51 8.24 24.73
CA ALA A 42 -20.86 7.69 24.57
C ALA A 42 -21.27 6.73 25.70
N ASP A 43 -20.31 6.02 26.29
CA ASP A 43 -20.52 5.07 27.37
C ASP A 43 -20.44 5.71 28.77
N LEU A 44 -20.03 6.97 28.88
CA LEU A 44 -19.94 7.69 30.14
C LEU A 44 -21.33 7.98 30.70
N LYS A 45 -21.57 7.54 31.93
CA LYS A 45 -22.86 7.79 32.62
C LYS A 45 -22.64 8.02 34.11
N GLY A 46 -23.49 8.85 34.68
CA GLY A 46 -23.53 9.07 36.10
C GLY A 46 -22.57 10.15 36.62
N PRO A 47 -22.42 10.28 37.94
CA PRO A 47 -21.73 11.40 38.55
C PRO A 47 -20.22 11.25 38.43
N LEU A 48 -19.65 12.11 37.57
CA LEU A 48 -18.22 12.36 37.43
C LEU A 48 -17.97 13.83 37.77
N VAL A 49 -17.23 14.12 38.84
CA VAL A 49 -17.21 15.45 39.43
C VAL A 49 -15.80 15.89 39.84
N VAL A 50 -15.63 17.18 40.04
CA VAL A 50 -14.42 17.74 40.61
C VAL A 50 -14.44 17.51 42.12
N GLY A 51 -13.38 16.90 42.67
CA GLY A 51 -13.16 16.76 44.11
C GLY A 51 -11.92 17.50 44.58
N GLN A 52 -11.91 17.85 45.86
CA GLN A 52 -10.72 18.36 46.52
C GLN A 52 -10.17 17.39 47.55
N VAL A 53 -8.90 17.05 47.46
CA VAL A 53 -8.24 16.14 48.41
C VAL A 53 -8.07 16.83 49.72
N LEU A 54 -8.72 16.35 50.80
CA LEU A 54 -8.66 16.90 52.13
C LEU A 54 -7.56 16.24 52.96
N THR A 55 -7.45 14.91 52.90
CA THR A 55 -6.43 14.14 53.63
C THR A 55 -5.90 12.98 52.81
N ILE A 56 -4.66 12.58 53.13
CA ILE A 56 -4.01 11.42 52.54
C ILE A 56 -3.39 10.58 53.65
N GLU A 57 -3.79 9.31 53.80
CA GLU A 57 -3.19 8.30 54.65
C GLU A 57 -2.39 7.31 53.79
N GLU A 58 -1.08 7.18 53.96
CA GLU A 58 -0.26 6.21 53.25
C GLU A 58 -0.42 4.82 53.86
N LEU A 59 -0.90 3.88 53.12
CA LEU A 59 -1.04 2.47 53.53
C LEU A 59 0.26 1.71 53.17
N THR A 60 1.19 1.69 54.15
CA THR A 60 2.55 1.13 53.94
C THR A 60 2.64 -0.40 54.09
N GLU A 61 1.59 -1.08 54.49
CA GLU A 61 1.54 -2.51 54.78
C GLU A 61 1.55 -3.39 53.49
N PHE A 62 1.39 -2.78 52.34
CA PHE A 62 1.26 -3.46 51.04
C PHE A 62 2.51 -3.32 50.15
N LYS A 63 2.77 -4.33 49.32
CA LYS A 63 3.90 -4.35 48.37
C LYS A 63 3.97 -3.14 47.41
N LYS A 64 2.81 -2.57 47.08
CA LYS A 64 2.71 -1.34 46.32
C LYS A 64 2.25 -0.24 47.27
N PRO A 65 2.78 0.98 47.14
CA PRO A 65 2.30 2.13 47.92
C PRO A 65 0.88 2.47 47.51
N ILE A 66 -0.04 2.48 48.47
CA ILE A 66 -1.46 2.76 48.29
C ILE A 66 -1.81 3.93 49.20
N ARG A 67 -2.70 4.83 48.76
CA ARG A 67 -3.21 5.97 49.47
C ARG A 67 -4.70 5.77 49.82
N PHE A 68 -5.07 6.10 51.01
CA PHE A 68 -6.43 6.26 51.43
C PHE A 68 -6.70 7.74 51.62
N CYS A 69 -7.61 8.28 50.83
CA CYS A 69 -7.85 9.72 50.72
C CYS A 69 -9.26 10.05 51.16
N THR A 70 -9.39 11.19 51.83
CA THR A 70 -10.70 11.84 52.03
C THR A 70 -10.82 12.95 51.00
N VAL A 71 -11.88 12.98 50.22
CA VAL A 71 -12.09 13.91 49.10
C VAL A 71 -13.42 14.61 49.24
N ASP A 72 -13.41 15.93 49.27
CA ASP A 72 -14.62 16.72 49.20
C ASP A 72 -15.14 16.77 47.76
N VAL A 73 -16.38 16.40 47.56
CA VAL A 73 -17.07 16.41 46.27
C VAL A 73 -18.30 17.34 46.28
N GLY A 74 -18.39 18.21 47.25
CA GLY A 74 -19.54 19.09 47.45
C GLY A 74 -20.84 18.31 47.70
N GLN A 75 -21.90 18.74 47.08
CA GLN A 75 -23.24 18.09 47.17
C GLN A 75 -23.46 16.95 46.16
N ALA A 76 -22.45 16.63 45.34
CA ALA A 76 -22.60 15.69 44.22
C ALA A 76 -22.89 14.26 44.66
N ASN A 77 -22.53 13.85 45.86
CA ASN A 77 -22.84 12.55 46.46
C ASN A 77 -24.19 12.50 47.18
N GLY A 78 -24.93 13.61 47.21
CA GLY A 78 -26.23 13.75 47.86
C GLY A 78 -26.21 13.87 49.39
N THR A 79 -25.06 13.72 50.03
CA THR A 79 -24.88 13.84 51.50
C THR A 79 -24.13 15.07 51.91
N GLY A 80 -23.23 15.59 51.05
CA GLY A 80 -22.28 16.68 51.37
C GLY A 80 -21.11 16.22 52.24
N GLU A 81 -21.06 14.96 52.62
CA GLU A 81 -19.94 14.41 53.41
C GLU A 81 -18.77 14.05 52.49
N PRO A 82 -17.51 14.25 52.93
CA PRO A 82 -16.35 13.85 52.15
C PRO A 82 -16.35 12.36 51.80
N GLN A 83 -15.88 12.03 50.63
CA GLN A 83 -15.75 10.65 50.12
C GLN A 83 -14.46 10.01 50.53
N GLU A 84 -14.51 8.80 51.03
CA GLU A 84 -13.35 7.96 51.30
C GLU A 84 -12.97 7.17 50.06
N ILE A 85 -11.77 7.32 49.53
CA ILE A 85 -11.31 6.72 48.28
C ILE A 85 -9.93 6.14 48.44
N VAL A 86 -9.74 4.91 47.94
CA VAL A 86 -8.44 4.24 47.81
C VAL A 86 -7.84 4.54 46.45
N CYS A 87 -6.64 5.10 46.41
CA CYS A 87 -5.95 5.48 45.17
C CYS A 87 -4.51 4.92 45.12
N GLY A 88 -4.08 4.42 43.99
CA GLY A 88 -2.71 3.95 43.76
C GLY A 88 -1.76 4.99 43.19
N ALA A 89 -2.27 6.14 42.74
CA ALA A 89 -1.46 7.20 42.16
C ALA A 89 -0.75 8.04 43.24
N ARG A 90 0.35 8.69 42.87
CA ARG A 90 1.19 9.49 43.78
C ARG A 90 1.46 10.91 43.29
N ASN A 91 0.95 11.29 42.14
CA ASN A 91 1.15 12.58 41.51
C ASN A 91 0.22 13.70 42.02
N PHE A 92 -0.35 13.56 43.23
CA PHE A 92 -1.24 14.53 43.83
C PHE A 92 -0.96 14.69 45.33
N ALA A 93 -1.37 15.83 45.89
CA ALA A 93 -1.18 16.23 47.27
C ALA A 93 -2.50 16.67 47.93
N VAL A 94 -2.46 16.89 49.24
CA VAL A 94 -3.57 17.52 49.98
C VAL A 94 -3.78 18.93 49.47
N GLY A 95 -5.04 19.29 49.21
CA GLY A 95 -5.46 20.55 48.60
C GLY A 95 -5.70 20.52 47.11
N ASP A 96 -5.14 19.53 46.41
CA ASP A 96 -5.30 19.40 44.96
C ASP A 96 -6.76 19.13 44.55
N LYS A 97 -7.13 19.67 43.39
CA LYS A 97 -8.37 19.38 42.72
C LYS A 97 -8.17 18.18 41.79
N VAL A 98 -9.07 17.21 41.88
CA VAL A 98 -8.97 15.93 41.13
C VAL A 98 -10.32 15.54 40.52
N VAL A 99 -10.31 14.66 39.53
CA VAL A 99 -11.53 14.11 38.95
C VAL A 99 -11.96 12.87 39.70
N VAL A 100 -13.17 12.88 40.23
CA VAL A 100 -13.73 11.83 41.06
C VAL A 100 -14.95 11.24 40.37
N VAL A 101 -14.95 9.93 40.19
CA VAL A 101 -16.13 9.18 39.77
C VAL A 101 -16.81 8.56 40.99
N LEU A 102 -18.09 8.84 41.14
CA LEU A 102 -18.89 8.37 42.28
C LEU A 102 -19.60 7.04 41.99
N PRO A 103 -20.04 6.29 43.05
CA PRO A 103 -20.79 5.07 42.86
C PRO A 103 -22.09 5.30 42.04
N GLY A 104 -22.38 4.38 41.10
CA GLY A 104 -23.50 4.48 40.16
C GLY A 104 -23.10 5.02 38.78
N ALA A 105 -21.88 5.53 38.63
CA ALA A 105 -21.34 5.91 37.32
C ALA A 105 -20.81 4.71 36.55
N THR A 106 -20.73 4.90 35.22
CA THR A 106 -20.11 3.95 34.29
C THR A 106 -19.03 4.69 33.51
N LEU A 107 -17.83 4.11 33.46
CA LEU A 107 -16.66 4.58 32.71
C LEU A 107 -16.60 3.92 31.31
N PRO A 108 -15.74 4.42 30.40
CA PRO A 108 -15.53 3.82 29.09
C PRO A 108 -15.25 2.30 29.19
N GLY A 109 -15.78 1.54 28.22
CA GLY A 109 -15.72 0.09 28.24
C GLY A 109 -16.70 -0.59 29.18
N GLY A 110 -17.69 0.16 29.71
CA GLY A 110 -18.80 -0.38 30.53
C GLY A 110 -18.39 -0.69 31.98
N PHE A 111 -17.29 -0.14 32.46
CA PHE A 111 -16.85 -0.36 33.86
C PHE A 111 -17.71 0.44 34.84
N SER A 112 -18.56 -0.28 35.58
CA SER A 112 -19.45 0.32 36.57
C SER A 112 -18.77 0.54 37.90
N ILE A 113 -18.93 1.72 38.46
CA ILE A 113 -18.38 2.14 39.77
C ILE A 113 -19.34 1.83 40.90
N ALA A 114 -18.87 1.13 41.90
CA ALA A 114 -19.55 0.81 43.13
C ALA A 114 -18.66 0.95 44.34
N ALA A 115 -19.24 1.12 45.54
CA ALA A 115 -18.43 1.04 46.77
C ALA A 115 -17.79 -0.35 46.90
N ARG A 116 -16.50 -0.38 47.08
CA ARG A 116 -15.69 -1.62 47.09
C ARG A 116 -14.69 -1.65 48.24
N LYS A 117 -14.66 -2.78 48.97
CA LYS A 117 -13.63 -3.03 49.97
C LYS A 117 -12.32 -3.46 49.32
N THR A 118 -11.26 -2.68 49.50
CA THR A 118 -9.95 -2.95 48.96
C THR A 118 -8.87 -2.48 49.93
N TYR A 119 -7.75 -3.19 50.05
CA TYR A 119 -6.66 -2.88 50.99
C TYR A 119 -7.13 -2.60 52.44
N GLY A 120 -8.14 -3.33 52.90
CA GLY A 120 -8.69 -3.19 54.27
C GLY A 120 -9.60 -1.99 54.49
N LYS A 121 -9.73 -1.08 53.52
CA LYS A 121 -10.59 0.13 53.57
C LYS A 121 -11.76 -0.04 52.56
N THR A 122 -12.83 0.73 52.76
CA THR A 122 -13.91 0.81 51.76
C THR A 122 -13.68 2.04 50.92
N SER A 123 -13.59 1.86 49.57
CA SER A 123 -13.53 2.98 48.63
C SER A 123 -14.93 3.30 48.12
N HIS A 124 -15.35 4.52 48.25
CA HIS A 124 -16.67 5.03 47.81
C HIS A 124 -16.53 5.86 46.53
N GLY A 125 -15.89 5.27 45.50
CA GLY A 125 -15.60 5.88 44.23
C GLY A 125 -14.15 5.68 43.79
N MET A 126 -13.72 6.44 42.81
CA MET A 126 -12.36 6.38 42.28
C MET A 126 -11.90 7.77 41.85
N ILE A 127 -10.62 8.10 42.08
CA ILE A 127 -9.97 9.25 41.47
C ILE A 127 -9.42 8.80 40.14
N CYS A 128 -9.73 9.52 39.05
CA CYS A 128 -9.52 9.04 37.68
C CYS A 128 -8.23 9.56 37.05
N SER A 129 -7.60 8.71 36.26
CA SER A 129 -6.58 9.07 35.27
C SER A 129 -7.24 9.45 33.93
N GLY A 130 -6.44 10.03 33.01
CA GLY A 130 -6.92 10.32 31.64
C GLY A 130 -7.31 9.07 30.87
N ASP A 131 -6.55 7.99 31.00
CA ASP A 131 -6.82 6.70 30.35
C ASP A 131 -8.18 6.11 30.78
N GLU A 132 -8.49 6.16 32.06
CA GLU A 132 -9.76 5.65 32.59
C GLU A 132 -10.99 6.42 32.07
N LEU A 133 -10.78 7.67 31.66
CA LEU A 133 -11.81 8.52 31.05
C LEU A 133 -11.82 8.46 29.51
N GLY A 134 -10.99 7.64 28.90
CA GLY A 134 -10.89 7.53 27.45
C GLY A 134 -10.21 8.74 26.79
N MET A 135 -9.40 9.49 27.55
CA MET A 135 -8.68 10.65 27.01
C MET A 135 -7.38 10.28 26.29
N GLY A 136 -7.01 8.99 26.28
CA GLY A 136 -5.72 8.51 25.78
C GLY A 136 -4.57 8.69 26.76
N ASP A 137 -3.42 8.08 26.47
CA ASP A 137 -2.19 8.22 27.26
C ASP A 137 -1.60 9.62 27.02
N ASP A 138 -1.67 10.47 28.04
CA ASP A 138 -1.03 11.80 28.03
C ASP A 138 0.45 11.75 28.46
N GLY A 139 0.97 10.54 28.70
CA GLY A 139 2.33 10.32 29.20
C GLY A 139 2.51 10.63 30.69
N THR A 140 1.46 11.07 31.39
CA THR A 140 1.47 11.26 32.84
C THR A 140 0.95 9.98 33.50
N HIS A 141 1.84 9.18 34.04
CA HIS A 141 1.44 8.00 34.83
C HIS A 141 0.81 8.43 36.15
N GLY A 142 -0.47 8.82 36.13
CA GLY A 142 -1.14 9.28 37.34
C GLY A 142 -2.59 9.68 37.13
N ILE A 143 -3.16 10.29 38.16
CA ILE A 143 -4.50 10.83 38.07
C ILE A 143 -4.52 12.25 37.50
N ILE A 144 -5.68 12.69 37.02
CA ILE A 144 -5.86 14.09 36.56
C ILE A 144 -5.86 15.04 37.76
N VAL A 145 -4.92 15.97 37.74
CA VAL A 145 -4.87 17.10 38.69
C VAL A 145 -5.33 18.35 37.94
N LEU A 146 -6.41 18.95 38.46
CA LEU A 146 -7.04 20.15 37.90
C LEU A 146 -6.45 21.44 38.45
N PRO A 147 -6.61 22.58 37.75
CA PRO A 147 -6.20 23.89 38.28
C PRO A 147 -6.83 24.19 39.65
N PRO A 148 -6.11 24.84 40.58
CA PRO A 148 -6.56 25.08 41.92
C PRO A 148 -7.87 25.88 42.04
N GLU A 149 -8.14 26.75 41.06
CA GLU A 149 -9.35 27.56 40.94
C GLU A 149 -10.59 26.79 40.54
N THR A 150 -10.47 25.50 40.14
CA THR A 150 -11.61 24.68 39.68
C THR A 150 -12.60 24.47 40.82
N GLU A 151 -13.88 24.70 40.56
CA GLU A 151 -14.97 24.59 41.54
C GLU A 151 -15.25 23.13 41.92
N VAL A 152 -15.30 22.85 43.24
CA VAL A 152 -15.64 21.51 43.77
C VAL A 152 -17.09 21.16 43.46
N GLY A 153 -17.34 19.90 43.05
CA GLY A 153 -18.67 19.42 42.73
C GLY A 153 -19.12 19.76 41.30
N LYS A 154 -18.31 20.51 40.54
CA LYS A 154 -18.61 20.77 39.12
C LYS A 154 -18.58 19.49 38.32
N ASP A 155 -19.45 19.38 37.32
CA ASP A 155 -19.49 18.23 36.38
C ASP A 155 -18.18 18.17 35.59
N ALA A 156 -17.47 17.06 35.73
CA ALA A 156 -16.19 16.86 35.07
C ALA A 156 -16.37 16.38 33.62
N ILE A 157 -17.54 15.84 33.23
CA ILE A 157 -17.84 15.47 31.84
C ILE A 157 -17.84 16.73 30.97
N GLU A 158 -18.55 17.77 31.46
CA GLU A 158 -18.62 19.08 30.80
C GLU A 158 -17.27 19.80 30.84
N LEU A 159 -16.65 19.87 32.04
CA LEU A 159 -15.37 20.56 32.26
C LEU A 159 -14.26 20.05 31.36
N LEU A 160 -14.19 18.72 31.17
CA LEU A 160 -13.14 18.06 30.38
C LEU A 160 -13.59 17.82 28.94
N GLU A 161 -14.75 18.31 28.53
CA GLU A 161 -15.30 18.08 27.18
C GLU A 161 -15.18 16.61 26.75
N LEU A 162 -15.60 15.68 27.63
CA LEU A 162 -15.42 14.24 27.41
C LEU A 162 -16.33 13.68 26.34
N VAL A 163 -17.45 14.34 26.05
CA VAL A 163 -18.42 13.92 25.05
C VAL A 163 -18.26 14.75 23.79
N ASP A 164 -17.96 14.10 22.67
CA ASP A 164 -17.84 14.73 21.35
C ASP A 164 -17.96 13.68 20.25
N GLU A 165 -18.13 14.13 19.00
CA GLU A 165 -18.02 13.31 17.81
C GLU A 165 -16.82 13.78 17.01
N VAL A 166 -15.93 12.84 16.62
CA VAL A 166 -14.74 13.16 15.87
C VAL A 166 -14.79 12.48 14.51
N LEU A 167 -14.79 13.29 13.45
CA LEU A 167 -14.71 12.81 12.08
C LEU A 167 -13.24 12.54 11.73
N ASP A 168 -12.93 11.36 11.21
CA ASP A 168 -11.62 11.07 10.63
C ASP A 168 -11.69 11.14 9.11
N ILE A 169 -11.07 12.19 8.56
CA ILE A 169 -11.14 12.52 7.13
C ILE A 169 -9.86 12.05 6.43
N ALA A 170 -10.02 11.21 5.41
CA ALA A 170 -8.95 10.77 4.51
C ALA A 170 -8.65 11.88 3.49
N VAL A 171 -7.89 12.87 3.90
CA VAL A 171 -7.55 14.00 3.05
C VAL A 171 -6.63 13.56 1.92
N THR A 172 -7.08 13.70 0.66
CA THR A 172 -6.30 13.38 -0.54
C THR A 172 -5.09 14.30 -0.70
N ALA A 173 -4.10 13.87 -1.47
CA ALA A 173 -2.83 14.59 -1.59
C ALA A 173 -2.95 16.00 -2.16
N ASN A 174 -3.93 16.25 -3.03
CA ASN A 174 -4.22 17.55 -3.65
C ASN A 174 -4.94 18.51 -2.68
N ARG A 175 -5.66 18.02 -1.67
CA ARG A 175 -6.48 18.82 -0.77
C ARG A 175 -5.73 19.21 0.51
N GLY A 176 -4.51 19.77 0.37
CA GLY A 176 -3.70 20.24 1.50
C GLY A 176 -4.42 21.26 2.40
N ASP A 177 -5.31 22.05 1.86
CA ASP A 177 -6.18 23.00 2.57
C ASP A 177 -7.04 22.32 3.65
N CYS A 178 -7.51 21.10 3.39
CA CYS A 178 -8.32 20.30 4.32
C CYS A 178 -7.50 19.60 5.44
N LEU A 179 -6.18 19.82 5.52
CA LEU A 179 -5.38 19.44 6.70
C LEU A 179 -5.52 20.44 7.86
N SER A 180 -6.63 21.18 7.91
CA SER A 180 -6.97 22.14 8.97
C SER A 180 -8.45 22.15 9.28
N ILE A 181 -8.80 22.58 10.51
CA ILE A 181 -10.21 22.80 10.87
C ILE A 181 -10.81 23.90 9.98
N ARG A 182 -10.06 24.97 9.68
CA ARG A 182 -10.46 26.04 8.77
C ARG A 182 -10.85 25.52 7.40
N GLY A 183 -10.01 24.66 6.79
CA GLY A 183 -10.27 24.10 5.47
C GLY A 183 -11.49 23.20 5.44
N VAL A 184 -11.63 22.30 6.43
CA VAL A 184 -12.81 21.44 6.57
C VAL A 184 -14.08 22.28 6.87
N ALA A 185 -13.97 23.32 7.67
CA ALA A 185 -15.07 24.24 7.91
C ALA A 185 -15.54 24.96 6.63
N ARG A 186 -14.61 25.35 5.76
CA ARG A 186 -14.91 25.94 4.44
C ARG A 186 -15.71 24.96 3.58
N GLU A 187 -15.26 23.71 3.46
CA GLU A 187 -15.97 22.67 2.70
C GLU A 187 -17.33 22.33 3.33
N THR A 188 -17.40 22.27 4.67
CA THR A 188 -18.66 22.06 5.39
C THR A 188 -19.64 23.20 5.13
N ALA A 189 -19.18 24.46 5.17
CA ALA A 189 -20.01 25.63 4.88
C ALA A 189 -20.59 25.57 3.46
N ILE A 190 -19.76 25.18 2.47
CA ILE A 190 -20.21 24.99 1.08
C ILE A 190 -21.25 23.88 0.97
N ALA A 191 -20.97 22.70 1.59
CA ALA A 191 -21.83 21.53 1.51
C ALA A 191 -23.23 21.78 2.14
N TYR A 192 -23.29 22.62 3.16
CA TYR A 192 -24.55 22.99 3.83
C TYR A 192 -25.17 24.29 3.30
N GLY A 193 -24.46 25.04 2.44
CA GLY A 193 -24.90 26.37 2.01
C GLY A 193 -24.96 27.39 3.14
N LEU A 194 -24.09 27.28 4.14
CA LEU A 194 -24.01 28.09 5.34
C LEU A 194 -22.85 29.07 5.28
N PRO A 195 -22.90 30.22 5.99
CA PRO A 195 -21.78 31.13 6.08
C PRO A 195 -20.64 30.54 6.91
N LEU A 196 -19.40 30.80 6.48
CA LEU A 196 -18.18 30.49 7.23
C LEU A 196 -17.79 31.66 8.11
N ARG A 197 -17.54 31.40 9.40
CA ARG A 197 -16.81 32.30 10.29
C ARG A 197 -15.33 31.95 10.18
N ASP A 198 -14.60 32.62 9.25
CA ASP A 198 -13.21 32.29 8.98
C ASP A 198 -12.30 32.74 10.14
N PRO A 199 -11.64 31.79 10.85
CA PRO A 199 -10.75 32.11 11.98
C PRO A 199 -9.48 32.87 11.59
N ALA A 200 -9.15 32.99 10.30
CA ALA A 200 -8.01 33.77 9.82
C ALA A 200 -8.34 35.26 9.59
N LEU A 201 -9.63 35.63 9.63
CA LEU A 201 -10.05 37.04 9.52
C LEU A 201 -9.91 37.73 10.87
N ILE A 202 -8.67 38.05 11.25
CA ILE A 202 -8.29 38.77 12.47
C ILE A 202 -7.48 40.01 12.09
N ASP A 203 -7.39 40.97 13.02
CA ASP A 203 -6.56 42.15 12.85
C ASP A 203 -5.08 41.78 12.90
N VAL A 204 -4.36 42.01 11.81
CA VAL A 204 -2.92 41.74 11.71
C VAL A 204 -2.17 43.06 11.58
N PRO A 205 -1.23 43.37 12.49
CA PRO A 205 -0.43 44.59 12.41
C PRO A 205 0.45 44.58 11.15
N ALA A 206 0.59 45.75 10.54
CA ALA A 206 1.44 45.91 9.36
C ALA A 206 2.94 45.71 9.68
N PRO A 207 3.73 45.18 8.75
CA PRO A 207 5.19 45.08 8.89
C PRO A 207 5.83 46.44 9.14
N ASN A 208 6.88 46.48 9.97
CA ASN A 208 7.56 47.69 10.35
C ASN A 208 9.07 47.51 10.62
N ALA A 209 9.81 48.56 10.77
CA ALA A 209 11.26 48.54 10.91
C ALA A 209 11.76 48.01 12.29
N TYR A 210 10.87 47.73 13.24
CA TYR A 210 11.20 47.23 14.57
C TYR A 210 11.08 45.71 14.67
N GLY A 211 10.70 45.03 13.58
CA GLY A 211 10.56 43.58 13.53
C GLY A 211 11.91 42.86 13.74
N TYR A 212 11.82 41.60 14.16
CA TYR A 212 13.01 40.74 14.32
C TYR A 212 13.73 40.62 12.95
N PRO A 213 15.09 40.74 12.88
CA PRO A 213 15.80 40.71 11.62
C PRO A 213 15.71 39.33 10.96
N VAL A 214 15.21 39.28 9.71
CA VAL A 214 15.07 38.08 8.89
C VAL A 214 15.66 38.32 7.50
N GLN A 215 16.40 37.34 6.97
CA GLN A 215 16.95 37.35 5.62
C GLN A 215 16.65 36.04 4.88
N VAL A 216 15.88 36.11 3.82
CA VAL A 216 15.63 34.98 2.90
C VAL A 216 16.57 35.10 1.72
N THR A 217 17.50 34.13 1.56
CA THR A 217 18.44 34.09 0.43
C THR A 217 18.03 33.17 -0.70
N ASP A 218 17.06 32.28 -0.45
CA ASP A 218 16.45 31.42 -1.46
C ASP A 218 14.94 31.71 -1.54
N PRO A 219 14.53 32.70 -2.37
CA PRO A 219 13.12 33.07 -2.51
C PRO A 219 12.28 32.03 -3.25
N PHE A 220 12.87 31.05 -3.90
CA PHE A 220 12.17 29.90 -4.49
C PHE A 220 11.90 28.81 -3.45
N GLY A 221 12.77 28.67 -2.47
CA GLY A 221 12.59 27.74 -1.37
C GLY A 221 11.68 28.27 -0.24
N CYS A 222 11.66 29.61 -0.08
CA CYS A 222 10.82 30.30 0.91
C CYS A 222 10.36 31.64 0.31
N ASP A 223 9.10 31.74 -0.09
CA ASP A 223 8.53 32.93 -0.71
C ASP A 223 7.83 33.84 0.31
N ARG A 224 7.57 33.34 1.51
CA ARG A 224 7.01 34.15 2.62
C ARG A 224 7.54 33.70 3.97
N PHE A 225 7.96 34.70 4.78
CA PHE A 225 8.41 34.48 6.14
C PHE A 225 7.92 35.60 7.05
N THR A 226 7.18 35.28 8.09
CA THR A 226 6.68 36.20 9.10
C THR A 226 7.34 35.89 10.43
N ALA A 227 7.87 36.91 11.09
CA ALA A 227 8.41 36.80 12.46
C ALA A 227 7.72 37.77 13.41
N ARG A 228 7.37 37.26 14.59
CA ARG A 228 6.79 38.04 15.72
C ARG A 228 7.52 37.70 17.01
N THR A 229 7.61 38.67 17.90
CA THR A 229 8.26 38.49 19.20
C THR A 229 7.27 38.69 20.33
N VAL A 230 7.29 37.81 21.31
CA VAL A 230 6.56 37.96 22.59
C VAL A 230 7.54 37.81 23.71
N THR A 231 7.49 38.73 24.67
CA THR A 231 8.40 38.81 25.83
C THR A 231 7.64 38.69 27.12
N GLY A 232 8.34 38.32 28.18
CA GLY A 232 7.78 38.25 29.53
C GLY A 232 6.72 37.19 29.72
N LEU A 233 6.84 36.07 29.02
CA LEU A 233 6.01 34.88 29.25
C LEU A 233 6.27 34.33 30.66
N ARG A 234 5.24 33.87 31.33
CA ARG A 234 5.35 33.14 32.59
C ARG A 234 5.75 31.68 32.28
N PRO A 235 6.94 31.23 32.68
CA PRO A 235 7.40 29.87 32.36
C PRO A 235 6.53 28.77 32.98
N GLU A 236 5.89 29.08 34.15
CA GLU A 236 5.00 28.15 34.86
C GLU A 236 3.58 28.05 34.23
N ALA A 237 3.25 28.90 33.26
CA ALA A 237 1.95 28.88 32.62
C ALA A 237 1.71 27.55 31.91
N ARG A 238 0.55 26.93 32.15
CA ARG A 238 0.15 25.65 31.60
C ARG A 238 -0.94 25.81 30.55
N SER A 239 -0.98 24.91 29.64
CA SER A 239 -2.07 24.84 28.66
C SER A 239 -3.41 24.62 29.36
N PRO A 240 -4.43 25.46 29.12
CA PRO A 240 -5.74 25.26 29.69
C PRO A 240 -6.38 23.94 29.18
N ILE A 241 -7.32 23.40 29.95
CA ILE A 241 -7.94 22.11 29.69
C ILE A 241 -8.53 22.06 28.27
N TRP A 242 -9.25 23.11 27.85
CA TRP A 242 -9.87 23.15 26.52
C TRP A 242 -8.83 23.02 25.38
N LEU A 243 -7.64 23.65 25.53
CA LEU A 243 -6.57 23.57 24.54
C LEU A 243 -5.98 22.17 24.48
N GLN A 244 -5.69 21.58 25.64
CA GLN A 244 -5.20 20.20 25.73
C GLN A 244 -6.19 19.21 25.10
N ARG A 245 -7.48 19.35 25.40
CA ARG A 245 -8.54 18.47 24.87
C ARG A 245 -8.67 18.58 23.36
N ARG A 246 -8.63 19.78 22.80
CA ARG A 246 -8.66 19.96 21.33
C ARG A 246 -7.48 19.28 20.65
N LEU A 247 -6.28 19.46 21.18
CA LEU A 247 -5.09 18.77 20.66
C LEU A 247 -5.23 17.25 20.75
N GLN A 248 -5.66 16.70 21.89
CA GLN A 248 -5.89 15.25 22.05
C GLN A 248 -6.94 14.71 21.07
N LYS A 249 -8.06 15.41 20.90
CA LYS A 249 -9.13 15.01 19.98
C LYS A 249 -8.65 14.95 18.51
N VAL A 250 -7.73 15.82 18.12
CA VAL A 250 -7.13 15.82 16.78
C VAL A 250 -5.90 14.88 16.67
N GLY A 251 -5.56 14.17 17.74
CA GLY A 251 -4.48 13.16 17.76
C GLY A 251 -3.11 13.71 18.10
N MET A 252 -3.01 14.92 18.68
CA MET A 252 -1.76 15.52 19.13
C MET A 252 -1.61 15.42 20.64
N ARG A 253 -0.40 15.14 21.11
CA ARG A 253 -0.10 15.13 22.55
C ARG A 253 0.27 16.54 23.00
N PRO A 254 -0.37 17.08 24.06
CA PRO A 254 0.08 18.30 24.71
C PRO A 254 1.51 18.15 25.26
N ILE A 255 2.33 19.21 25.15
CA ILE A 255 3.74 19.24 25.57
C ILE A 255 3.97 20.38 26.55
N SER A 256 3.99 21.62 26.05
CA SER A 256 4.14 22.83 26.83
C SER A 256 3.29 23.94 26.21
N LEU A 257 2.93 24.96 26.98
CA LEU A 257 1.96 25.96 26.53
C LEU A 257 2.35 26.62 25.21
N ALA A 258 3.61 26.98 25.01
CA ALA A 258 4.04 27.62 23.76
C ALA A 258 3.98 26.65 22.55
N VAL A 259 4.42 25.39 22.74
CA VAL A 259 4.34 24.34 21.70
C VAL A 259 2.89 23.98 21.42
N ASP A 260 2.06 23.88 22.45
CA ASP A 260 0.64 23.56 22.31
C ASP A 260 -0.12 24.63 21.54
N ILE A 261 0.20 25.90 21.76
CA ILE A 261 -0.36 27.03 21.00
C ILE A 261 0.05 26.96 19.53
N THR A 262 1.32 26.71 19.23
CA THR A 262 1.75 26.57 17.81
C THR A 262 1.09 25.38 17.12
N ASN A 263 0.96 24.24 17.81
CA ASN A 263 0.25 23.05 17.33
C ASN A 263 -1.25 23.34 17.14
N TYR A 264 -1.87 24.02 18.09
CA TYR A 264 -3.29 24.40 17.98
C TYR A 264 -3.56 25.26 16.76
N VAL A 265 -2.75 26.33 16.55
CA VAL A 265 -2.91 27.22 15.40
C VAL A 265 -2.61 26.51 14.08
N MET A 266 -1.65 25.59 14.07
CA MET A 266 -1.41 24.73 12.91
C MET A 266 -2.64 23.87 12.57
N MET A 267 -3.28 23.27 13.57
CA MET A 267 -4.50 22.47 13.35
C MET A 267 -5.70 23.35 13.00
N GLU A 268 -5.81 24.54 13.60
CA GLU A 268 -6.89 25.50 13.33
C GLU A 268 -6.81 26.05 11.92
N LEU A 269 -5.66 26.60 11.50
CA LEU A 269 -5.48 27.39 10.27
C LEU A 269 -4.77 26.63 9.14
N GLY A 270 -4.10 25.51 9.43
CA GLY A 270 -3.30 24.78 8.44
C GLY A 270 -1.89 25.32 8.24
N GLN A 271 -1.49 26.35 8.99
CA GLN A 271 -0.16 26.96 8.95
C GLN A 271 0.72 26.38 10.05
N PRO A 272 1.75 25.58 9.74
CA PRO A 272 2.73 25.21 10.75
C PRO A 272 3.54 26.42 11.22
N LEU A 273 3.81 26.45 12.52
CA LEU A 273 4.60 27.50 13.14
C LEU A 273 5.74 26.86 13.94
N HIS A 274 6.79 27.66 14.18
CA HIS A 274 7.84 27.34 15.10
C HIS A 274 8.07 28.50 16.09
N ALA A 275 8.46 28.16 17.30
CA ALA A 275 8.81 29.14 18.31
C ALA A 275 10.23 28.88 18.79
N TYR A 276 11.08 29.88 18.69
CA TYR A 276 12.46 29.87 19.16
C TYR A 276 12.57 30.54 20.51
N ASP A 277 13.41 29.99 21.41
CA ASP A 277 13.86 30.75 22.59
C ASP A 277 14.71 31.93 22.10
N ARG A 278 14.20 33.16 22.33
CA ARG A 278 14.84 34.39 21.86
C ARG A 278 16.25 34.55 22.41
N SER A 279 16.50 34.11 23.65
CA SER A 279 17.81 34.21 24.31
C SER A 279 18.85 33.31 23.66
N LEU A 280 18.43 32.28 23.00
CA LEU A 280 19.30 31.32 22.32
C LEU A 280 19.53 31.65 20.84
N VAL A 281 18.70 32.47 20.19
CA VAL A 281 18.90 32.89 18.80
C VAL A 281 19.92 34.02 18.73
N GLN A 282 20.94 33.92 17.88
CA GLN A 282 22.00 34.92 17.72
C GLN A 282 21.89 35.65 16.35
N GLY A 283 21.63 36.97 16.44
CA GLY A 283 21.62 37.83 15.26
C GLY A 283 20.42 37.65 14.35
N THR A 284 20.66 37.50 13.05
CA THR A 284 19.62 37.46 12.04
C THR A 284 19.13 36.04 11.76
N ILE A 285 17.80 35.81 11.73
CA ILE A 285 17.23 34.55 11.25
C ILE A 285 17.38 34.54 9.73
N GLY A 286 18.06 33.50 9.22
CA GLY A 286 18.31 33.29 7.80
C GLY A 286 17.52 32.11 7.24
N VAL A 287 17.10 32.17 5.97
CA VAL A 287 16.57 31.02 5.24
C VAL A 287 17.44 30.81 4.01
N ARG A 288 18.06 29.63 3.89
CA ARG A 288 18.97 29.28 2.78
C ARG A 288 19.04 27.78 2.55
N ARG A 289 19.68 27.37 1.48
CA ARG A 289 20.08 25.96 1.32
C ARG A 289 21.25 25.63 2.25
N ALA A 290 21.30 24.38 2.70
CA ALA A 290 22.41 23.91 3.53
C ALA A 290 23.71 23.91 2.75
N ALA A 291 24.84 24.20 3.43
CA ALA A 291 26.17 24.04 2.87
C ALA A 291 26.63 22.57 2.96
N GLU A 292 27.60 22.21 2.11
CA GLU A 292 28.14 20.85 2.13
C GLU A 292 28.85 20.56 3.45
N GLY A 293 28.47 19.46 4.10
CA GLY A 293 29.07 19.01 5.36
C GLY A 293 28.47 19.65 6.61
N GLU A 294 27.50 20.56 6.49
CA GLU A 294 26.78 21.10 7.65
C GLU A 294 26.05 19.99 8.44
N LYS A 295 25.92 20.21 9.72
CA LYS A 295 25.23 19.30 10.65
C LYS A 295 24.29 20.08 11.52
N LEU A 296 23.22 19.42 11.95
CA LEU A 296 22.24 19.94 12.88
C LEU A 296 21.82 18.82 13.85
N VAL A 297 21.77 19.11 15.13
CA VAL A 297 21.09 18.26 16.11
C VAL A 297 19.65 18.74 16.15
N THR A 298 18.73 17.87 15.75
CA THR A 298 17.29 18.15 15.74
C THR A 298 16.65 17.91 17.10
N LEU A 299 15.40 18.39 17.32
CA LEU A 299 14.67 18.29 18.58
C LEU A 299 14.50 16.84 19.11
N ASP A 300 14.64 15.83 18.26
CA ASP A 300 14.67 14.41 18.64
C ASP A 300 16.04 13.94 19.17
N GLY A 301 17.00 14.85 19.32
CA GLY A 301 18.36 14.58 19.82
C GLY A 301 19.31 13.93 18.80
N VAL A 302 18.90 13.77 17.55
CA VAL A 302 19.69 13.09 16.50
C VAL A 302 20.56 14.10 15.76
N GLU A 303 21.89 13.88 15.70
CA GLU A 303 22.77 14.63 14.80
C GLU A 303 22.56 14.21 13.34
N ARG A 304 22.17 15.14 12.48
CA ARG A 304 21.90 14.92 11.09
C ARG A 304 22.94 15.61 10.22
N LYS A 305 23.48 14.89 9.24
CA LYS A 305 24.29 15.46 8.16
C LYS A 305 23.34 16.04 7.11
N LEU A 306 23.44 17.33 6.86
CA LEU A 306 22.59 18.06 5.93
C LEU A 306 23.03 17.82 4.47
N HIS A 307 22.08 17.91 3.58
CA HIS A 307 22.29 17.81 2.12
C HIS A 307 22.13 19.20 1.48
N ALA A 308 22.87 19.49 0.43
CA ALA A 308 22.84 20.79 -0.26
C ALA A 308 21.46 21.22 -0.79
N GLU A 309 20.53 20.27 -0.98
CA GLU A 309 19.14 20.57 -1.34
C GLU A 309 18.23 20.86 -0.11
N ASP A 310 18.69 20.57 1.10
CA ASP A 310 17.89 20.85 2.29
C ASP A 310 17.76 22.35 2.50
N LEU A 311 16.52 22.80 2.74
CA LEU A 311 16.26 24.17 3.15
C LEU A 311 16.42 24.25 4.67
N VAL A 312 17.22 25.21 5.14
CA VAL A 312 17.53 25.36 6.56
C VAL A 312 17.18 26.75 7.05
N ILE A 313 16.71 26.82 8.29
CA ILE A 313 16.64 28.05 9.06
C ILE A 313 17.95 28.18 9.82
N THR A 314 18.53 29.38 9.81
CA THR A 314 19.85 29.65 10.40
C THR A 314 19.80 30.87 11.32
N ASP A 315 20.77 30.96 12.19
CA ASP A 315 21.18 32.21 12.83
C ASP A 315 22.64 32.53 12.45
N ASP A 316 23.27 33.50 13.08
CA ASP A 316 24.67 33.90 12.77
C ASP A 316 25.70 32.80 13.03
N ARG A 317 25.35 31.72 13.77
CA ARG A 317 26.22 30.57 14.07
C ARG A 317 26.10 29.45 13.04
N GLY A 318 24.94 29.31 12.39
CA GLY A 318 24.65 28.21 11.48
C GLY A 318 23.20 27.71 11.56
N PRO A 319 22.92 26.45 11.15
CA PRO A 319 21.58 25.91 11.15
C PRO A 319 20.95 25.80 12.54
N ILE A 320 19.70 26.28 12.65
CA ILE A 320 18.87 26.18 13.84
C ILE A 320 17.58 25.39 13.59
N GLY A 321 17.36 24.96 12.34
CA GLY A 321 16.21 24.13 11.98
C GLY A 321 16.27 23.65 10.55
N LEU A 322 15.61 22.49 10.28
CA LEU A 322 15.23 22.06 8.95
C LEU A 322 13.89 22.72 8.63
N ALA A 323 13.89 23.63 7.67
CA ALA A 323 12.70 24.42 7.32
C ALA A 323 11.48 23.53 7.05
N GLY A 324 10.38 23.80 7.74
CA GLY A 324 9.12 23.08 7.59
C GLY A 324 9.13 21.59 8.01
N VAL A 325 10.23 21.08 8.58
CA VAL A 325 10.37 19.66 8.96
C VAL A 325 10.55 19.51 10.46
N MET A 326 11.64 20.05 11.02
CA MET A 326 11.94 19.93 12.45
C MET A 326 12.91 21.00 12.91
N GLY A 327 12.66 21.61 14.07
CA GLY A 327 13.55 22.57 14.72
C GLY A 327 14.85 21.94 15.22
N GLY A 328 15.84 22.77 15.49
CA GLY A 328 17.12 22.40 16.10
C GLY A 328 17.08 22.48 17.63
N ALA A 329 17.75 21.55 18.29
CA ALA A 329 17.87 21.53 19.74
C ALA A 329 18.60 22.78 20.33
N ASN A 330 19.38 23.48 19.49
CA ASN A 330 20.18 24.64 19.91
C ASN A 330 19.37 25.94 20.15
N THR A 331 18.09 25.95 19.79
CA THR A 331 17.16 27.08 19.99
C THR A 331 15.81 26.61 20.55
N GLU A 332 15.78 25.40 21.12
CA GLU A 332 14.59 24.80 21.72
C GLU A 332 14.07 25.63 22.89
N ILE A 333 12.75 25.74 22.99
CA ILE A 333 12.06 26.33 24.15
C ILE A 333 12.27 25.42 25.34
N ALA A 334 12.83 25.97 26.42
CA ALA A 334 13.00 25.27 27.67
C ALA A 334 11.68 25.20 28.46
N ASP A 335 11.33 24.00 28.90
CA ASP A 335 10.26 23.81 29.89
C ASP A 335 10.63 24.47 31.23
N HIS A 336 9.59 24.78 32.03
CA HIS A 336 9.81 25.32 33.34
C HIS A 336 10.46 24.30 34.29
N GLU A 337 11.51 24.72 34.95
CA GLU A 337 12.14 23.97 36.04
C GLU A 337 12.07 24.78 37.32
N VAL A 338 11.51 24.20 38.38
CA VAL A 338 11.47 24.82 39.70
C VAL A 338 12.80 24.57 40.38
N THR A 339 13.57 25.64 40.63
CA THR A 339 14.85 25.61 41.30
C THR A 339 14.77 26.33 42.64
N GLU A 340 15.80 26.21 43.50
CA GLU A 340 15.90 26.96 44.76
C GLU A 340 15.89 28.49 44.54
N ASN A 341 16.26 28.94 43.34
CA ASN A 341 16.35 30.34 42.95
C ASN A 341 15.12 30.91 42.23
N GLY A 342 14.08 30.09 42.05
CA GLY A 342 12.85 30.45 41.34
C GLY A 342 12.50 29.46 40.20
N VAL A 343 11.59 29.87 39.31
CA VAL A 343 11.19 29.10 38.12
C VAL A 343 12.07 29.56 36.96
N ASN A 344 12.79 28.61 36.36
CA ASN A 344 13.53 28.79 35.12
C ASN A 344 12.69 28.31 33.97
N GLY A 345 12.88 28.84 32.77
CA GLY A 345 12.21 28.44 31.53
C GLY A 345 12.28 29.59 30.52
N THR A 346 11.80 29.36 29.32
CA THR A 346 11.78 30.38 28.28
C THR A 346 10.75 31.45 28.58
N THR A 347 11.19 32.72 28.65
CA THR A 347 10.35 33.91 28.90
C THR A 347 10.08 34.72 27.65
N ASP A 348 10.94 34.63 26.65
CA ASP A 348 10.89 35.44 25.44
C ASP A 348 11.00 34.53 24.22
N VAL A 349 10.07 34.67 23.27
CA VAL A 349 10.03 33.80 22.07
C VAL A 349 10.00 34.62 20.82
N VAL A 350 10.62 34.07 19.76
CA VAL A 350 10.43 34.50 18.39
C VAL A 350 9.57 33.46 17.65
N ILE A 351 8.44 33.90 17.16
CA ILE A 351 7.49 33.05 16.41
C ILE A 351 7.80 33.12 14.92
N GLU A 352 7.95 31.99 14.28
CA GLU A 352 8.06 31.81 12.84
C GLU A 352 6.73 31.31 12.27
N ALA A 353 6.27 31.95 11.18
CA ALA A 353 5.27 31.43 10.26
C ALA A 353 5.74 31.68 8.84
N ALA A 354 5.92 30.63 8.07
CA ALA A 354 6.52 30.73 6.73
C ALA A 354 5.80 29.86 5.71
N HIS A 355 6.04 30.17 4.44
CA HIS A 355 5.68 29.29 3.33
C HIS A 355 6.95 28.77 2.66
N PHE A 356 7.03 27.43 2.48
CA PHE A 356 8.18 26.75 1.92
C PHE A 356 7.79 25.93 0.68
N ASP A 357 8.75 25.76 -0.25
CA ASP A 357 8.56 24.92 -1.42
C ASP A 357 8.21 23.47 -1.05
N ALA A 358 7.03 23.02 -1.48
CA ALA A 358 6.46 21.72 -1.14
C ALA A 358 7.37 20.56 -1.53
N VAL A 359 8.05 20.66 -2.69
CA VAL A 359 8.93 19.63 -3.22
C VAL A 359 10.22 19.54 -2.39
N ALA A 360 10.78 20.68 -2.01
CA ALA A 360 11.97 20.72 -1.15
C ALA A 360 11.68 20.08 0.21
N ILE A 361 10.55 20.43 0.84
CA ILE A 361 10.15 19.86 2.14
C ILE A 361 9.90 18.36 2.04
N ALA A 362 9.18 17.90 1.00
CA ALA A 362 8.93 16.48 0.77
C ALA A 362 10.22 15.67 0.63
N ARG A 363 11.21 16.18 -0.12
CA ARG A 363 12.51 15.54 -0.31
C ARG A 363 13.33 15.50 0.98
N THR A 364 13.36 16.60 1.72
CA THR A 364 14.07 16.71 3.01
C THR A 364 13.47 15.76 4.04
N SER A 365 12.16 15.75 4.20
CA SER A 365 11.42 14.86 5.11
C SER A 365 11.74 13.39 4.85
N ARG A 366 11.69 12.95 3.58
CA ARG A 366 12.01 11.56 3.20
C ARG A 366 13.50 11.23 3.38
N ARG A 367 14.41 12.14 3.03
CA ARG A 367 15.87 11.96 3.16
C ARG A 367 16.27 11.73 4.61
N HIS A 368 15.73 12.52 5.51
CA HIS A 368 16.03 12.43 6.94
C HIS A 368 15.09 11.48 7.70
N LYS A 369 14.10 10.85 7.03
CA LYS A 369 13.07 9.98 7.63
C LYS A 369 12.31 10.68 8.76
N LEU A 370 12.01 11.97 8.58
CA LEU A 370 11.29 12.83 9.50
C LEU A 370 9.90 13.15 8.93
N LEU A 371 8.89 12.38 9.33
CA LEU A 371 7.50 12.64 9.00
C LEU A 371 6.86 13.37 10.16
N SER A 372 6.62 14.66 10.01
CA SER A 372 5.95 15.51 11.02
C SER A 372 4.61 16.04 10.48
N GLU A 373 3.72 16.46 11.37
CA GLU A 373 2.48 17.15 10.99
C GLU A 373 2.75 18.46 10.22
N ALA A 374 3.88 19.13 10.51
CA ALA A 374 4.33 20.29 9.77
C ALA A 374 4.76 19.92 8.33
N SER A 375 5.66 18.94 8.18
CA SER A 375 6.15 18.53 6.86
C SER A 375 5.02 17.98 5.97
N ARG A 376 4.04 17.28 6.56
CA ARG A 376 2.86 16.78 5.87
C ARG A 376 2.00 17.91 5.28
N ARG A 377 1.90 19.05 5.97
CA ARG A 377 1.17 20.24 5.47
C ARG A 377 1.95 20.95 4.40
N PHE A 378 3.23 21.24 4.63
CA PHE A 378 4.06 21.90 3.63
C PHE A 378 4.18 21.11 2.32
N GLU A 379 4.37 19.78 2.37
CA GLU A 379 4.49 18.98 1.14
C GLU A 379 3.21 18.92 0.30
N ARG A 380 2.04 19.29 0.89
CA ARG A 380 0.75 19.33 0.21
C ARG A 380 0.28 20.75 -0.14
N GLY A 381 1.07 21.75 0.23
CA GLY A 381 0.78 23.16 -0.01
C GLY A 381 0.08 23.81 1.20
N VAL A 382 0.79 24.75 1.81
CA VAL A 382 0.26 25.63 2.85
C VAL A 382 -0.17 26.94 2.19
N ASP A 383 -1.25 27.56 2.71
CA ASP A 383 -1.70 28.88 2.24
C ASP A 383 -0.67 29.97 2.57
N PRO A 384 0.05 30.55 1.58
CA PRO A 384 1.06 31.56 1.89
C PRO A 384 0.45 32.84 2.52
N GLN A 385 -0.85 33.10 2.31
CA GLN A 385 -1.51 34.27 2.91
C GLN A 385 -1.93 34.03 4.36
N ALA A 386 -1.91 32.79 4.86
CA ALA A 386 -2.25 32.50 6.24
C ALA A 386 -1.13 32.83 7.24
N ALA A 387 0.13 32.99 6.79
CA ALA A 387 1.30 33.10 7.66
C ALA A 387 1.18 34.28 8.68
N ALA A 388 0.81 35.45 8.22
CA ALA A 388 0.68 36.63 9.08
C ALA A 388 -0.46 36.49 10.11
N ALA A 389 -1.61 35.96 9.69
CA ALA A 389 -2.75 35.70 10.56
C ALA A 389 -2.42 34.61 11.60
N ALA A 390 -1.74 33.54 11.20
CA ALA A 390 -1.33 32.48 12.11
C ALA A 390 -0.29 32.95 13.15
N ALA A 391 0.70 33.75 12.72
CA ALA A 391 1.64 34.37 13.63
C ALA A 391 0.93 35.29 14.65
N GLN A 392 -0.02 36.12 14.19
CA GLN A 392 -0.79 36.97 15.10
C GLN A 392 -1.66 36.16 16.05
N ARG A 393 -2.36 35.13 15.56
CA ARG A 393 -3.18 34.25 16.39
C ARG A 393 -2.36 33.57 17.51
N THR A 394 -1.12 33.15 17.18
CA THR A 394 -0.17 32.59 18.15
C THR A 394 0.22 33.63 19.20
N VAL A 395 0.55 34.87 18.79
CA VAL A 395 0.85 35.96 19.67
C VAL A 395 -0.32 36.24 20.61
N ASP A 396 -1.54 36.35 20.11
CA ASP A 396 -2.72 36.64 20.93
C ASP A 396 -2.95 35.57 21.99
N LEU A 397 -2.78 34.30 21.63
CA LEU A 397 -2.91 33.19 22.58
C LEU A 397 -1.80 33.16 23.62
N LEU A 398 -0.54 33.48 23.26
CA LEU A 398 0.57 33.59 24.21
C LEU A 398 0.35 34.74 25.20
N VAL A 399 -0.09 35.89 24.72
CA VAL A 399 -0.42 37.05 25.59
C VAL A 399 -1.57 36.69 26.55
N LEU A 400 -2.62 36.08 26.03
CA LEU A 400 -3.80 35.71 26.81
C LEU A 400 -3.50 34.65 27.87
N LEU A 401 -2.78 33.59 27.49
CA LEU A 401 -2.62 32.41 28.34
C LEU A 401 -1.33 32.44 29.20
N ALA A 402 -0.24 32.93 28.62
CA ALA A 402 1.04 33.01 29.35
C ALA A 402 1.35 34.41 29.97
N GLY A 403 0.50 35.41 29.71
CA GLY A 403 0.66 36.76 30.26
C GLY A 403 1.82 37.55 29.66
N GLY A 404 2.32 37.15 28.48
CA GLY A 404 3.38 37.84 27.75
C GLY A 404 2.94 39.18 27.18
N THR A 405 3.91 39.91 26.65
CA THR A 405 3.72 41.19 25.96
C THR A 405 4.17 41.05 24.51
N ALA A 406 3.28 41.31 23.55
CA ALA A 406 3.62 41.36 22.13
C ALA A 406 4.54 42.60 21.87
N GLU A 407 5.70 42.37 21.28
CA GLU A 407 6.51 43.46 20.76
C GLU A 407 5.85 44.14 19.57
N ALA A 408 6.05 45.47 19.46
CA ALA A 408 5.49 46.26 18.35
C ALA A 408 6.11 45.90 16.99
N GLY A 409 7.24 45.21 16.99
CA GLY A 409 7.95 44.79 15.78
C GLY A 409 7.23 43.70 15.03
N VAL A 410 7.08 43.88 13.72
CA VAL A 410 6.50 42.91 12.81
C VAL A 410 7.42 42.78 11.61
N THR A 411 7.95 41.58 11.38
CA THR A 411 8.74 41.26 10.19
C THR A 411 7.90 40.43 9.24
N GLU A 412 7.88 40.85 7.99
CA GLU A 412 7.33 40.05 6.91
C GLU A 412 8.24 40.18 5.68
N VAL A 413 8.77 39.07 5.21
CA VAL A 413 9.52 38.96 3.96
C VAL A 413 8.61 38.26 2.96
N ILE A 414 8.35 38.91 1.82
CA ILE A 414 7.47 38.40 0.76
C ILE A 414 8.25 38.43 -0.54
N ALA A 415 8.39 37.32 -1.21
CA ALA A 415 8.81 37.29 -2.61
C ALA A 415 7.58 37.56 -3.50
N PRO A 416 7.70 38.46 -4.48
CA PRO A 416 6.58 38.74 -5.38
C PRO A 416 6.14 37.48 -6.14
N SER A 417 4.89 37.06 -5.94
CA SER A 417 4.24 36.03 -6.71
C SER A 417 2.93 36.54 -7.28
N ALA A 418 2.72 36.33 -8.56
CA ALA A 418 1.42 36.68 -9.19
C ALA A 418 0.39 35.58 -8.79
N PRO A 419 -0.88 35.98 -8.57
CA PRO A 419 -1.94 35.00 -8.38
C PRO A 419 -2.01 34.03 -9.56
N HIS A 420 -2.21 32.75 -9.26
CA HIS A 420 -2.38 31.75 -10.33
C HIS A 420 -3.71 31.94 -11.02
N THR A 421 -3.67 32.03 -12.35
CA THR A 421 -4.86 32.34 -13.18
C THR A 421 -4.95 31.32 -14.31
N LEU A 422 -6.13 30.74 -14.48
CA LEU A 422 -6.45 29.79 -15.54
C LEU A 422 -7.44 30.42 -16.52
N THR A 423 -7.27 30.11 -17.80
CA THR A 423 -8.28 30.44 -18.84
C THR A 423 -8.99 29.12 -19.20
N VAL A 424 -10.30 29.08 -18.99
CA VAL A 424 -11.11 27.87 -19.12
C VAL A 424 -12.37 28.19 -19.94
N PRO A 425 -12.70 27.43 -21.00
CA PRO A 425 -14.00 27.55 -21.67
C PRO A 425 -15.15 27.38 -20.67
N ALA A 426 -16.16 28.25 -20.74
CA ALA A 426 -17.28 28.20 -19.78
C ALA A 426 -18.07 26.87 -19.82
N ASP A 427 -18.05 26.19 -20.97
CA ASP A 427 -18.67 24.89 -21.20
C ASP A 427 -17.72 23.68 -20.96
N HIS A 428 -16.50 23.92 -20.46
CA HIS A 428 -15.53 22.84 -20.24
C HIS A 428 -16.01 21.83 -19.17
N PRO A 429 -16.53 22.27 -18.02
CA PRO A 429 -17.11 21.33 -17.04
C PRO A 429 -18.25 20.48 -17.60
N ASP A 430 -19.10 21.06 -18.44
CA ASP A 430 -20.21 20.37 -19.09
C ASP A 430 -19.72 19.27 -20.03
N LYS A 431 -18.67 19.55 -20.81
CA LYS A 431 -18.05 18.58 -21.74
C LYS A 431 -17.37 17.44 -21.02
N VAL A 432 -16.70 17.73 -19.90
CA VAL A 432 -16.02 16.69 -19.09
C VAL A 432 -17.03 15.80 -18.39
N ALA A 433 -18.06 16.39 -17.79
CA ALA A 433 -19.10 15.68 -17.05
C ALA A 433 -20.12 14.96 -17.95
N GLY A 434 -20.33 15.46 -19.17
CA GLY A 434 -21.44 15.04 -20.02
C GLY A 434 -22.81 15.51 -19.52
N VAL A 435 -22.82 16.57 -18.72
CA VAL A 435 -24.01 17.21 -18.13
C VAL A 435 -23.99 18.69 -18.50
N ASP A 436 -25.11 19.27 -18.79
CA ASP A 436 -25.24 20.73 -19.05
C ASP A 436 -25.53 21.44 -17.72
N TYR A 437 -24.46 21.91 -17.05
CA TYR A 437 -24.58 22.72 -15.83
C TYR A 437 -24.92 24.17 -16.13
N GLY A 438 -24.45 24.64 -17.26
CA GLY A 438 -24.56 26.05 -17.69
C GLY A 438 -23.60 26.99 -16.93
N ARG A 439 -23.23 28.06 -17.63
CA ARG A 439 -22.25 29.05 -17.15
C ARG A 439 -22.55 29.62 -15.76
N GLU A 440 -23.78 29.88 -15.43
CA GLU A 440 -24.13 30.49 -14.12
C GLU A 440 -23.82 29.54 -12.95
N THR A 441 -24.11 28.27 -13.12
CA THR A 441 -23.74 27.23 -12.12
C THR A 441 -22.25 27.10 -11.99
N VAL A 442 -21.52 27.03 -13.11
CA VAL A 442 -20.05 26.92 -13.12
C VAL A 442 -19.44 28.10 -12.36
N VAL A 443 -19.81 29.32 -12.68
CA VAL A 443 -19.30 30.56 -12.04
C VAL A 443 -19.63 30.55 -10.55
N ARG A 444 -20.88 30.24 -10.17
CA ARG A 444 -21.31 30.17 -8.76
C ARG A 444 -20.50 29.18 -7.96
N ARG A 445 -20.29 27.96 -8.46
CA ARG A 445 -19.52 26.93 -7.74
C ARG A 445 -18.07 27.31 -7.58
N LEU A 446 -17.45 27.86 -8.60
CA LEU A 446 -16.06 28.33 -8.49
C LEU A 446 -15.92 29.48 -7.49
N GLN A 447 -16.88 30.38 -7.42
CA GLN A 447 -16.90 31.46 -6.42
C GLN A 447 -17.10 30.93 -5.00
N GLU A 448 -17.95 29.92 -4.83
CA GLU A 448 -18.11 29.23 -3.53
C GLU A 448 -16.79 28.58 -3.06
N VAL A 449 -15.98 28.04 -3.97
CA VAL A 449 -14.62 27.52 -3.66
C VAL A 449 -13.64 28.63 -3.29
N GLY A 450 -13.94 29.86 -3.66
CA GLY A 450 -13.12 31.06 -3.39
C GLY A 450 -12.36 31.59 -4.60
N CYS A 451 -12.66 31.12 -5.81
CA CYS A 451 -12.08 31.67 -7.04
C CYS A 451 -12.71 33.00 -7.41
N ASP A 452 -11.89 33.93 -7.92
CA ASP A 452 -12.40 35.10 -8.64
C ASP A 452 -12.58 34.75 -10.11
N VAL A 453 -13.80 34.93 -10.65
CA VAL A 453 -14.17 34.48 -11.99
C VAL A 453 -14.73 35.62 -12.83
N TYR A 454 -14.12 35.83 -14.00
CA TYR A 454 -14.52 36.83 -14.97
C TYR A 454 -14.65 36.22 -16.38
N GLY A 455 -15.39 36.89 -17.29
CA GLY A 455 -15.51 36.44 -18.68
C GLY A 455 -16.89 35.87 -19.03
N GLN A 456 -17.09 35.54 -20.32
CA GLN A 456 -18.35 35.02 -20.86
C GLN A 456 -18.13 33.58 -21.42
N ASP A 457 -17.73 33.46 -22.66
CA ASP A 457 -17.46 32.16 -23.30
C ASP A 457 -16.16 31.51 -22.83
N GLU A 458 -15.15 32.36 -22.54
CA GLU A 458 -13.92 31.96 -21.80
C GLU A 458 -13.95 32.63 -20.44
N LEU A 459 -13.73 31.82 -19.40
CA LEU A 459 -13.62 32.24 -18.03
C LEU A 459 -12.15 32.44 -17.67
N ILE A 460 -11.83 33.57 -17.08
CA ILE A 460 -10.56 33.82 -16.40
C ILE A 460 -10.79 33.52 -14.92
N VAL A 461 -10.19 32.48 -14.43
CA VAL A 461 -10.35 31.98 -13.07
C VAL A 461 -9.08 32.24 -12.28
N THR A 462 -9.13 33.18 -11.32
CA THR A 462 -8.04 33.41 -10.36
C THR A 462 -8.23 32.47 -9.17
N VAL A 463 -7.26 31.61 -8.96
CA VAL A 463 -7.30 30.57 -7.93
C VAL A 463 -6.96 31.15 -6.56
N PRO A 464 -7.69 30.79 -5.48
CA PRO A 464 -7.37 31.25 -4.14
C PRO A 464 -6.06 30.63 -3.63
N SER A 465 -5.33 31.35 -2.78
CA SER A 465 -3.98 30.98 -2.32
C SER A 465 -3.91 29.64 -1.55
N TRP A 466 -5.03 29.18 -0.99
CA TRP A 466 -5.12 27.90 -0.28
C TRP A 466 -5.41 26.69 -1.17
N ARG A 467 -5.58 26.88 -2.51
CA ARG A 467 -5.85 25.83 -3.48
C ARG A 467 -4.74 25.76 -4.55
N PRO A 468 -3.49 25.43 -4.15
CA PRO A 468 -2.37 25.29 -5.07
C PRO A 468 -2.52 24.10 -6.04
N ASP A 469 -3.49 23.23 -5.82
CA ASP A 469 -3.84 22.07 -6.63
C ASP A 469 -4.60 22.42 -7.91
N LEU A 470 -5.28 23.56 -7.96
CA LEU A 470 -6.04 23.99 -9.13
C LEU A 470 -5.11 24.59 -10.19
N VAL A 471 -4.56 23.76 -11.05
CA VAL A 471 -3.53 24.14 -12.04
C VAL A 471 -3.93 23.86 -13.50
N ASP A 472 -4.99 23.09 -13.71
CA ASP A 472 -5.45 22.62 -15.02
C ASP A 472 -6.97 22.87 -15.18
N PRO A 473 -7.48 23.10 -16.41
CA PRO A 473 -8.92 23.22 -16.65
C PRO A 473 -9.77 22.03 -16.14
N ASN A 474 -9.20 20.84 -16.07
CA ASN A 474 -9.91 19.68 -15.53
C ASN A 474 -10.04 19.73 -14.00
N ASP A 475 -9.09 20.35 -13.28
CA ASP A 475 -9.22 20.60 -11.84
C ASP A 475 -10.41 21.55 -11.57
N ILE A 476 -10.59 22.55 -12.43
CA ILE A 476 -11.73 23.46 -12.39
C ILE A 476 -13.05 22.72 -12.67
N ALA A 477 -13.04 21.79 -13.64
CA ALA A 477 -14.21 20.96 -13.93
C ALA A 477 -14.56 20.04 -12.76
N GLU A 478 -13.56 19.46 -12.08
CA GLU A 478 -13.75 18.62 -10.89
C GLU A 478 -14.46 19.38 -9.76
N GLU A 479 -14.06 20.61 -9.49
CA GLU A 479 -14.71 21.44 -8.46
C GLU A 479 -16.21 21.63 -8.73
N VAL A 480 -16.60 21.86 -9.96
CA VAL A 480 -18.02 21.99 -10.34
C VAL A 480 -18.73 20.65 -10.20
N ILE A 481 -18.14 19.57 -10.71
CA ILE A 481 -18.72 18.22 -10.70
C ILE A 481 -18.97 17.73 -9.27
N ARG A 482 -17.97 17.84 -8.39
CA ARG A 482 -18.09 17.36 -7.01
C ARG A 482 -19.15 18.13 -6.21
N LEU A 483 -19.29 19.44 -6.44
CA LEU A 483 -20.25 20.29 -5.75
C LEU A 483 -21.68 20.20 -6.33
N GLU A 484 -21.86 19.82 -7.59
CA GLU A 484 -23.14 19.50 -8.18
C GLU A 484 -23.56 18.03 -7.91
N GLY A 485 -22.65 17.17 -7.45
CA GLY A 485 -22.86 15.79 -7.03
C GLY A 485 -22.53 14.76 -8.11
N TYR A 486 -21.68 13.81 -7.75
CA TYR A 486 -21.27 12.70 -8.63
C TYR A 486 -22.44 11.79 -9.02
N GLU A 487 -23.48 11.73 -8.19
CA GLU A 487 -24.72 10.96 -8.45
C GLU A 487 -25.50 11.49 -9.65
N ASN A 488 -25.27 12.75 -10.04
CA ASN A 488 -25.92 13.37 -11.19
C ASN A 488 -25.21 13.08 -12.51
N LEU A 489 -24.04 12.44 -12.48
CA LEU A 489 -23.29 12.10 -13.69
C LEU A 489 -23.98 10.97 -14.47
N PRO A 490 -24.10 11.09 -15.81
CA PRO A 490 -24.70 10.05 -16.63
C PRO A 490 -23.81 8.80 -16.70
N SER A 491 -24.35 7.65 -16.39
CA SER A 491 -23.68 6.36 -16.57
C SER A 491 -23.76 5.91 -18.04
N THR A 492 -22.95 6.52 -18.90
CA THR A 492 -22.90 6.18 -20.32
C THR A 492 -21.79 5.16 -20.59
N LEU A 493 -22.20 3.94 -20.97
CA LEU A 493 -21.22 2.94 -21.37
C LEU A 493 -20.53 3.33 -22.68
N PRO A 494 -19.19 3.26 -22.76
CA PRO A 494 -18.50 3.50 -24.00
C PRO A 494 -18.93 2.46 -25.04
N LYS A 495 -19.15 2.92 -26.28
CA LYS A 495 -19.42 1.99 -27.39
C LYS A 495 -18.21 1.08 -27.55
N LEU A 496 -18.43 -0.23 -27.44
CA LEU A 496 -17.39 -1.18 -27.75
C LEU A 496 -16.95 -0.93 -29.21
N PRO A 497 -15.67 -0.65 -29.46
CA PRO A 497 -15.21 -0.61 -30.84
C PRO A 497 -15.58 -1.96 -31.48
N SER A 498 -16.08 -1.93 -32.72
CA SER A 498 -16.31 -3.15 -33.51
C SER A 498 -14.96 -3.83 -33.68
N GLY A 499 -14.61 -4.58 -32.65
CA GLY A 499 -13.25 -5.01 -32.39
C GLY A 499 -12.93 -6.30 -33.17
N ARG A 500 -11.68 -6.49 -33.40
CA ARG A 500 -11.09 -7.71 -33.92
C ARG A 500 -11.26 -8.91 -32.96
N GLY A 501 -11.91 -8.73 -31.83
CA GLY A 501 -12.00 -9.70 -30.74
C GLY A 501 -10.62 -9.96 -30.09
N LEU A 502 -10.45 -11.16 -29.53
CA LEU A 502 -9.17 -11.55 -28.93
C LEU A 502 -8.12 -11.79 -30.01
N THR A 503 -6.89 -11.41 -29.74
CA THR A 503 -5.74 -11.79 -30.59
C THR A 503 -5.54 -13.31 -30.60
N HIS A 504 -4.76 -13.82 -31.53
CA HIS A 504 -4.41 -15.26 -31.57
C HIS A 504 -3.78 -15.69 -30.22
N ARG A 505 -2.83 -14.94 -29.74
CA ARG A 505 -2.14 -15.15 -28.44
C ARG A 505 -3.12 -15.21 -27.26
N GLN A 506 -4.04 -14.27 -27.18
CA GLN A 506 -5.06 -14.27 -26.11
C GLN A 506 -5.99 -15.46 -26.17
N ARG A 507 -6.37 -15.89 -27.40
CA ARG A 507 -7.16 -17.11 -27.62
C ARG A 507 -6.41 -18.37 -27.20
N LEU A 508 -5.12 -18.47 -27.57
CA LEU A 508 -4.28 -19.60 -27.19
C LEU A 508 -4.17 -19.73 -25.68
N HIS A 509 -3.87 -18.64 -24.98
CA HIS A 509 -3.77 -18.65 -23.52
C HIS A 509 -5.07 -19.16 -22.86
N ARG A 510 -6.23 -18.68 -23.35
CA ARG A 510 -7.53 -19.14 -22.84
C ARG A 510 -7.79 -20.60 -23.16
N ARG A 511 -7.44 -21.07 -24.37
CA ARG A 511 -7.62 -22.47 -24.78
C ARG A 511 -6.75 -23.40 -23.95
N ALA A 512 -5.47 -23.07 -23.77
CA ALA A 512 -4.54 -23.86 -22.95
C ALA A 512 -5.07 -24.05 -21.52
N GLY A 513 -5.48 -22.97 -20.84
CA GLY A 513 -6.06 -23.06 -19.51
C GLY A 513 -7.35 -23.88 -19.45
N ARG A 514 -8.27 -23.69 -20.42
CA ARG A 514 -9.52 -24.45 -20.51
C ARG A 514 -9.30 -25.92 -20.78
N THR A 515 -8.33 -26.26 -21.63
CA THR A 515 -7.98 -27.65 -21.96
C THR A 515 -7.45 -28.39 -20.74
N LEU A 516 -6.57 -27.75 -19.97
CA LEU A 516 -6.07 -28.30 -18.69
C LEU A 516 -7.19 -28.42 -17.66
N ALA A 517 -8.01 -27.39 -17.48
CA ALA A 517 -9.15 -27.45 -16.57
C ALA A 517 -10.15 -28.55 -16.98
N GLY A 518 -10.46 -28.70 -18.29
CA GLY A 518 -11.30 -29.76 -18.82
C GLY A 518 -10.70 -31.16 -18.65
N ALA A 519 -9.37 -31.26 -18.58
CA ALA A 519 -8.65 -32.49 -18.24
C ALA A 519 -8.53 -32.77 -16.75
N GLY A 520 -9.17 -31.95 -15.87
CA GLY A 520 -9.22 -32.16 -14.44
C GLY A 520 -8.05 -31.56 -13.64
N TYR A 521 -7.35 -30.57 -14.21
CA TYR A 521 -6.36 -29.79 -13.47
C TYR A 521 -7.00 -28.53 -12.89
N VAL A 522 -6.53 -28.08 -11.73
CA VAL A 522 -6.98 -26.87 -11.06
C VAL A 522 -5.95 -25.76 -11.26
N GLU A 523 -6.39 -24.59 -11.71
CA GLU A 523 -5.51 -23.45 -11.85
C GLU A 523 -5.13 -22.88 -10.48
N ALA A 524 -3.85 -22.69 -10.25
CA ALA A 524 -3.28 -22.18 -9.01
C ALA A 524 -2.30 -21.05 -9.30
N PRO A 525 -2.79 -19.81 -9.51
CA PRO A 525 -1.92 -18.67 -9.75
C PRO A 525 -1.07 -18.39 -8.52
N THR A 526 0.22 -18.14 -8.72
CA THR A 526 1.18 -17.88 -7.65
C THR A 526 1.89 -16.56 -7.87
N TYR A 527 2.39 -15.96 -6.78
CA TYR A 527 3.20 -14.75 -6.88
C TYR A 527 4.52 -15.02 -7.59
N PRO A 528 5.05 -14.06 -8.37
CA PRO A 528 6.27 -14.26 -9.16
C PRO A 528 7.57 -14.12 -8.36
N PHE A 529 7.51 -14.14 -7.04
CA PHE A 529 8.66 -13.94 -6.16
C PHE A 529 9.25 -15.26 -5.70
N VAL A 530 10.57 -15.35 -5.68
CA VAL A 530 11.29 -16.56 -5.29
C VAL A 530 12.52 -16.25 -4.46
N SER A 531 12.91 -17.22 -3.62
CA SER A 531 14.21 -17.28 -2.98
C SER A 531 15.25 -17.82 -3.94
N GLU A 532 16.48 -17.31 -3.92
CA GLU A 532 17.60 -17.89 -4.70
C GLU A 532 17.97 -19.31 -4.24
N GLN A 533 17.72 -19.65 -2.99
CA GLN A 533 17.96 -20.99 -2.44
C GLN A 533 17.07 -22.07 -3.06
N ILE A 534 15.95 -21.68 -3.68
CA ILE A 534 15.03 -22.63 -4.32
C ILE A 534 15.72 -23.41 -5.44
N PHE A 535 16.66 -22.82 -6.15
CA PHE A 535 17.38 -23.48 -7.24
C PHE A 535 18.31 -24.60 -6.75
N ASP A 536 18.87 -24.46 -5.55
CA ASP A 536 19.62 -25.54 -4.89
C ASP A 536 18.67 -26.68 -4.51
N GLN A 537 17.50 -26.35 -3.97
CA GLN A 537 16.48 -27.34 -3.61
C GLN A 537 15.90 -28.06 -4.84
N LEU A 538 15.82 -27.37 -5.97
CA LEU A 538 15.45 -27.96 -7.27
C LEU A 538 16.59 -28.78 -7.89
N GLY A 539 17.80 -28.72 -7.34
CA GLY A 539 18.97 -29.46 -7.83
C GLY A 539 19.47 -28.98 -9.19
N LEU A 540 19.32 -27.70 -9.48
CA LEU A 540 19.87 -27.11 -10.71
C LEU A 540 21.38 -26.93 -10.57
N GLU A 541 22.10 -27.14 -11.67
CA GLU A 541 23.57 -26.94 -11.71
C GLU A 541 23.94 -25.47 -11.44
N SER A 542 25.15 -25.21 -10.99
CA SER A 542 25.57 -23.87 -10.56
C SER A 542 25.59 -22.82 -11.69
N ASP A 543 25.76 -23.26 -12.93
CA ASP A 543 25.80 -22.45 -14.14
C ASP A 543 24.48 -22.45 -14.92
N ASP A 544 23.42 -23.07 -14.35
CA ASP A 544 22.12 -23.15 -15.02
C ASP A 544 21.56 -21.74 -15.27
N PRO A 545 21.11 -21.46 -16.51
CA PRO A 545 20.50 -20.15 -16.84
C PRO A 545 19.34 -19.73 -15.95
N ALA A 546 18.55 -20.69 -15.42
CA ALA A 546 17.44 -20.41 -14.52
C ALA A 546 17.87 -19.77 -13.18
N ARG A 547 19.14 -19.90 -12.80
CA ARG A 547 19.69 -19.25 -11.59
C ARG A 547 19.95 -17.75 -11.76
N ARG A 548 19.97 -17.26 -12.99
CA ARG A 548 20.12 -15.82 -13.26
C ARG A 548 18.78 -15.14 -13.08
N VAL A 549 18.62 -14.45 -11.98
CA VAL A 549 17.35 -13.82 -11.58
C VAL A 549 17.42 -12.30 -11.65
N VAL A 550 16.29 -11.66 -11.81
CA VAL A 550 16.10 -10.22 -11.62
C VAL A 550 15.79 -9.98 -10.13
N LYS A 551 16.66 -9.24 -9.44
CA LYS A 551 16.45 -8.88 -8.03
C LYS A 551 15.65 -7.60 -7.89
N LEU A 552 14.76 -7.57 -6.90
CA LEU A 552 13.98 -6.38 -6.55
C LEU A 552 14.82 -5.47 -5.63
N VAL A 553 14.71 -4.17 -5.83
CA VAL A 553 15.41 -3.17 -5.01
C VAL A 553 14.78 -3.09 -3.61
N ASN A 554 13.45 -3.25 -3.52
CA ASN A 554 12.66 -3.18 -2.29
C ASN A 554 11.66 -4.34 -2.24
N PRO A 555 12.10 -5.59 -2.03
CA PRO A 555 11.21 -6.75 -1.99
C PRO A 555 10.23 -6.65 -0.82
N LEU A 556 9.06 -7.25 -0.97
CA LEU A 556 8.08 -7.38 0.12
C LEU A 556 8.59 -8.29 1.26
N SER A 557 9.43 -9.27 0.91
CA SER A 557 10.11 -10.16 1.86
C SER A 557 11.55 -10.36 1.42
N ASP A 558 12.48 -10.25 2.35
CA ASP A 558 13.89 -10.56 2.11
C ASP A 558 14.14 -12.06 1.84
N GLU A 559 13.17 -12.92 2.14
CA GLU A 559 13.24 -14.35 1.84
C GLU A 559 12.99 -14.64 0.36
N GLU A 560 12.20 -13.80 -0.35
CA GLU A 560 11.83 -13.95 -1.75
C GLU A 560 12.17 -12.67 -2.56
N PRO A 561 13.46 -12.30 -2.66
CA PRO A 561 13.86 -11.00 -3.21
C PRO A 561 13.95 -10.96 -4.74
N ALA A 562 13.67 -12.07 -5.44
CA ALA A 562 13.91 -12.19 -6.87
C ALA A 562 12.67 -12.59 -7.65
N LEU A 563 12.62 -12.22 -8.94
CA LEU A 563 11.60 -12.66 -9.86
C LEU A 563 11.90 -14.08 -10.37
N ARG A 564 10.84 -14.90 -10.48
CA ARG A 564 10.93 -16.31 -10.91
C ARG A 564 11.38 -16.47 -12.36
N THR A 565 12.23 -17.47 -12.61
CA THR A 565 12.65 -17.91 -13.95
C THR A 565 11.94 -19.19 -14.41
N THR A 566 11.14 -19.79 -13.53
CA THR A 566 10.32 -21.00 -13.75
C THR A 566 9.06 -20.91 -12.89
N LEU A 567 7.96 -21.52 -13.32
CA LEU A 567 6.69 -21.59 -12.56
C LEU A 567 6.71 -22.63 -11.44
N LEU A 568 7.64 -23.58 -11.49
CA LEU A 568 7.67 -24.73 -10.60
C LEU A 568 7.74 -24.36 -9.10
N PRO A 569 8.55 -23.40 -8.64
CA PRO A 569 8.62 -23.06 -7.22
C PRO A 569 7.27 -22.74 -6.61
N GLY A 570 6.49 -21.88 -7.25
CA GLY A 570 5.17 -21.47 -6.80
C GLY A 570 4.18 -22.65 -6.76
N LEU A 571 4.10 -23.41 -7.83
CA LEU A 571 3.21 -24.58 -7.93
C LEU A 571 3.58 -25.69 -6.94
N LEU A 572 4.86 -26.02 -6.77
CA LEU A 572 5.33 -27.01 -5.79
C LEU A 572 5.05 -26.55 -4.36
N GLY A 573 5.18 -25.24 -4.10
CA GLY A 573 4.77 -24.64 -2.84
C GLY A 573 3.26 -24.74 -2.59
N ALA A 574 2.44 -24.54 -3.63
CA ALA A 574 0.99 -24.73 -3.56
C ALA A 574 0.63 -26.20 -3.31
N LEU A 575 1.27 -27.13 -4.01
CA LEU A 575 1.08 -28.57 -3.83
C LEU A 575 1.41 -28.98 -2.38
N ARG A 576 2.57 -28.60 -1.88
CA ARG A 576 2.98 -28.89 -0.49
C ARG A 576 1.98 -28.37 0.53
N ARG A 577 1.48 -27.14 0.36
CA ARG A 577 0.49 -26.56 1.29
C ARG A 577 -0.83 -27.34 1.30
N ASN A 578 -1.30 -27.76 0.12
CA ASN A 578 -2.55 -28.51 0.00
C ASN A 578 -2.41 -29.94 0.52
N ASP A 579 -1.28 -30.62 0.24
CA ASP A 579 -0.97 -31.93 0.77
C ASP A 579 -0.92 -31.91 2.30
N GLY A 580 -0.23 -30.92 2.89
CA GLY A 580 -0.17 -30.70 4.34
C GLY A 580 -1.52 -30.38 4.99
N ARG A 581 -2.54 -30.00 4.20
CA ARG A 581 -3.94 -29.79 4.63
C ARG A 581 -4.83 -31.02 4.41
N GLY A 582 -4.27 -32.14 3.96
CA GLY A 582 -4.98 -33.40 3.78
C GLY A 582 -5.53 -33.63 2.38
N SER A 583 -5.22 -32.78 1.39
CA SER A 583 -5.54 -33.01 -0.01
C SER A 583 -4.35 -33.69 -0.71
N HIS A 584 -4.41 -35.00 -0.91
CA HIS A 584 -3.27 -35.78 -1.41
C HIS A 584 -3.30 -36.02 -2.92
N ASP A 585 -4.50 -36.07 -3.53
CA ASP A 585 -4.68 -36.29 -4.97
C ASP A 585 -4.77 -34.93 -5.67
N LEU A 586 -3.61 -34.39 -6.02
CA LEU A 586 -3.49 -33.02 -6.53
C LEU A 586 -3.10 -32.99 -8.00
N ALA A 587 -3.81 -32.19 -8.77
CA ALA A 587 -3.54 -31.89 -10.16
C ALA A 587 -3.64 -30.37 -10.37
N LEU A 588 -2.51 -29.67 -10.25
CA LEU A 588 -2.47 -28.21 -10.32
C LEU A 588 -1.78 -27.75 -11.61
N PHE A 589 -2.19 -26.59 -12.12
CA PHE A 589 -1.49 -25.91 -13.21
C PHE A 589 -1.45 -24.40 -12.99
N GLU A 590 -0.50 -23.76 -13.66
CA GLU A 590 -0.42 -22.29 -13.75
C GLU A 590 -0.02 -21.88 -15.16
N THR A 591 -0.58 -20.77 -15.64
CA THR A 591 -0.06 -20.03 -16.79
C THR A 591 0.45 -18.68 -16.33
N GLY A 592 1.73 -18.41 -16.51
CA GLY A 592 2.35 -17.20 -15.98
C GLY A 592 3.57 -16.72 -16.74
N LEU A 593 4.00 -15.50 -16.47
CA LEU A 593 5.27 -14.99 -16.96
C LEU A 593 6.42 -15.50 -16.10
N VAL A 594 7.55 -15.75 -16.74
CA VAL A 594 8.86 -15.96 -16.12
C VAL A 594 9.81 -14.87 -16.62
N PHE A 595 10.90 -14.60 -15.90
CA PHE A 595 11.73 -13.44 -16.12
C PHE A 595 13.19 -13.87 -16.32
N HIS A 596 13.71 -13.71 -17.54
CA HIS A 596 15.08 -14.06 -17.88
C HIS A 596 15.88 -12.80 -18.16
N PRO A 597 16.83 -12.41 -17.30
CA PRO A 597 17.70 -11.26 -17.58
C PRO A 597 18.52 -11.50 -18.84
N ARG A 598 18.63 -10.50 -19.70
CA ARG A 598 19.46 -10.57 -20.90
C ARG A 598 20.92 -10.43 -20.51
N GLN A 599 21.84 -11.11 -21.24
CA GLN A 599 23.26 -11.17 -20.88
C GLN A 599 23.98 -9.81 -20.84
N GLU A 600 23.56 -8.87 -21.68
CA GLU A 600 24.17 -7.54 -21.76
C GLU A 600 23.68 -6.56 -20.70
N GLN A 601 22.71 -6.95 -19.86
CA GLN A 601 21.92 -6.02 -19.04
C GLN A 601 22.03 -6.23 -17.53
N GLU A 602 22.93 -7.04 -17.04
CA GLU A 602 23.26 -7.07 -15.59
C GLU A 602 23.68 -5.68 -15.05
N ARG A 603 23.87 -4.70 -15.95
CA ARG A 603 24.26 -3.32 -15.66
C ARG A 603 23.40 -2.27 -16.38
N ALA A 604 22.18 -2.58 -16.80
CA ALA A 604 21.34 -1.57 -17.44
C ALA A 604 21.05 -0.43 -16.45
N VAL A 605 21.72 0.68 -16.68
CA VAL A 605 21.39 1.95 -16.03
C VAL A 605 19.96 2.29 -16.42
N ALA A 606 19.11 2.56 -15.44
CA ALA A 606 17.76 3.01 -15.70
C ALA A 606 17.80 4.19 -16.69
N THR A 607 17.20 4.00 -17.86
CA THR A 607 17.12 5.04 -18.88
C THR A 607 16.11 6.06 -18.39
N HIS A 608 16.55 7.27 -18.08
CA HIS A 608 15.65 8.37 -17.75
C HIS A 608 15.11 8.95 -19.06
N LEU A 609 13.83 8.77 -19.28
CA LEU A 609 13.15 9.40 -20.39
C LEU A 609 12.74 10.83 -20.02
N PRO A 610 12.78 11.79 -20.97
CA PRO A 610 12.22 13.11 -20.73
C PRO A 610 10.72 13.04 -20.48
N VAL A 611 10.23 13.87 -19.55
CA VAL A 611 8.79 13.93 -19.18
C VAL A 611 8.08 15.12 -19.81
N ASP A 612 8.81 16.02 -20.47
CA ASP A 612 8.34 17.25 -21.11
C ASP A 612 7.92 17.06 -22.58
N ARG A 613 8.19 15.90 -23.15
CA ARG A 613 7.84 15.50 -24.51
C ARG A 613 7.58 14.01 -24.65
N ARG A 614 6.93 13.62 -25.73
CA ARG A 614 6.82 12.20 -26.09
C ARG A 614 8.22 11.64 -26.42
N PRO A 615 8.62 10.50 -25.83
CA PRO A 615 9.86 9.83 -26.18
C PRO A 615 9.93 9.44 -27.66
N THR A 616 11.12 9.45 -28.23
CA THR A 616 11.34 8.96 -29.62
C THR A 616 11.24 7.43 -29.70
N ASP A 617 11.06 6.91 -30.90
CA ASP A 617 10.97 5.44 -31.10
C ASP A 617 12.28 4.75 -30.69
N GLU A 618 13.45 5.41 -30.88
CA GLU A 618 14.76 4.92 -30.46
C GLU A 618 14.88 4.88 -28.92
N GLU A 619 14.40 5.91 -28.23
CA GLU A 619 14.37 5.96 -26.76
C GLU A 619 13.46 4.88 -26.20
N ILE A 620 12.28 4.66 -26.81
CA ILE A 620 11.36 3.56 -26.45
C ILE A 620 12.01 2.21 -26.71
N ALA A 621 12.71 2.04 -27.84
CA ALA A 621 13.42 0.81 -28.17
C ALA A 621 14.55 0.52 -27.16
N ALA A 622 15.32 1.54 -26.76
CA ALA A 622 16.36 1.42 -25.73
C ALA A 622 15.78 1.03 -24.36
N LEU A 623 14.64 1.64 -23.98
CA LEU A 623 13.94 1.29 -22.73
C LEU A 623 13.44 -0.17 -22.76
N ASN A 624 12.84 -0.59 -23.87
CA ASN A 624 12.37 -1.97 -24.04
C ASN A 624 13.52 -2.99 -24.05
N ALA A 625 14.67 -2.61 -24.63
CA ALA A 625 15.88 -3.43 -24.61
C ALA A 625 16.43 -3.62 -23.20
N ALA A 626 16.16 -2.72 -22.27
CA ALA A 626 16.54 -2.82 -20.86
C ALA A 626 15.66 -3.80 -20.05
N LEU A 627 14.50 -4.19 -20.56
CA LEU A 627 13.62 -5.13 -19.87
C LEU A 627 14.14 -6.59 -20.01
N PRO A 628 13.94 -7.44 -18.98
CA PRO A 628 14.21 -8.87 -19.11
C PRO A 628 13.28 -9.50 -20.15
N GLU A 629 13.66 -10.65 -20.67
CA GLU A 629 12.75 -11.47 -21.45
C GLU A 629 11.66 -12.03 -20.54
N GLN A 630 10.42 -11.92 -20.96
CA GLN A 630 9.26 -12.29 -20.14
C GLN A 630 8.34 -13.27 -20.90
N PRO A 631 8.84 -14.48 -21.25
CA PRO A 631 8.01 -15.45 -21.93
C PRO A 631 6.92 -15.96 -21.00
N ARG A 632 5.78 -16.27 -21.59
CA ARG A 632 4.70 -16.95 -20.89
C ARG A 632 4.94 -18.46 -20.92
N HIS A 633 4.94 -19.04 -19.75
CA HIS A 633 5.02 -20.48 -19.54
C HIS A 633 3.68 -21.05 -19.08
N VAL A 634 3.53 -22.34 -19.24
CA VAL A 634 2.51 -23.16 -18.60
C VAL A 634 3.18 -24.31 -17.88
N ALA A 635 2.81 -24.52 -16.62
CA ALA A 635 3.34 -25.63 -15.83
C ALA A 635 2.21 -26.43 -15.18
N VAL A 636 2.48 -27.70 -14.95
CA VAL A 636 1.58 -28.65 -14.28
C VAL A 636 2.36 -29.39 -13.20
N VAL A 637 1.72 -29.66 -12.08
CA VAL A 637 2.23 -30.58 -11.03
C VAL A 637 1.15 -31.56 -10.62
N LEU A 638 1.53 -32.83 -10.40
CA LEU A 638 0.66 -33.94 -10.06
C LEU A 638 1.20 -34.72 -8.87
N SER A 639 0.31 -35.13 -7.96
CA SER A 639 0.62 -36.10 -6.91
C SER A 639 -0.61 -36.97 -6.59
N GLY A 640 -0.39 -38.10 -5.92
CA GLY A 640 -1.46 -39.00 -5.49
C GLY A 640 -2.12 -39.80 -6.61
N ALA A 641 -3.42 -40.00 -6.54
CA ALA A 641 -4.19 -40.78 -7.53
C ALA A 641 -4.61 -39.86 -8.67
N ARG A 642 -4.33 -40.29 -9.90
CA ARG A 642 -4.89 -39.65 -11.13
C ARG A 642 -6.32 -40.11 -11.37
N GLU A 643 -6.60 -41.38 -11.11
CA GLU A 643 -7.93 -41.98 -11.16
C GLU A 643 -8.25 -42.59 -9.80
N GLN A 644 -9.36 -42.19 -9.22
CA GLN A 644 -9.82 -42.69 -7.94
C GLN A 644 -10.29 -44.14 -8.04
N ALA A 645 -9.97 -44.98 -7.02
CA ALA A 645 -10.55 -46.32 -6.92
C ALA A 645 -12.05 -46.21 -6.64
N GLY A 646 -12.82 -47.11 -7.27
CA GLY A 646 -14.25 -47.15 -7.07
C GLY A 646 -14.86 -48.39 -7.65
N TRP A 647 -16.18 -48.43 -7.77
CA TRP A 647 -16.89 -49.59 -8.32
C TRP A 647 -16.55 -49.85 -9.82
N TRP A 648 -15.94 -48.83 -10.48
CA TRP A 648 -15.46 -48.92 -11.87
C TRP A 648 -14.04 -49.48 -12.02
N GLY A 649 -13.28 -49.66 -10.92
CA GLY A 649 -11.92 -50.21 -10.98
C GLY A 649 -11.05 -49.81 -9.79
N GLN A 650 -9.81 -50.27 -9.79
CA GLN A 650 -8.85 -50.03 -8.72
C GLN A 650 -8.25 -48.61 -8.72
N GLY A 651 -8.57 -47.80 -9.72
CA GLY A 651 -7.92 -46.50 -9.89
C GLY A 651 -6.48 -46.60 -10.38
N ARG A 652 -5.78 -45.48 -10.45
CA ARG A 652 -4.42 -45.38 -10.97
C ARG A 652 -3.67 -44.19 -10.33
N PRO A 653 -2.43 -44.40 -9.92
CA PRO A 653 -1.59 -43.29 -9.45
C PRO A 653 -1.24 -42.36 -10.59
N ALA A 654 -0.99 -41.09 -10.29
CA ALA A 654 -0.41 -40.11 -11.19
C ALA A 654 1.02 -40.52 -11.60
N GLY A 655 1.38 -40.25 -12.84
CA GLY A 655 2.69 -40.62 -13.35
C GLY A 655 3.23 -39.67 -14.42
N TRP A 656 4.48 -39.92 -14.83
CA TRP A 656 5.16 -39.10 -15.82
C TRP A 656 4.39 -39.03 -17.17
N ALA A 657 3.65 -40.08 -17.55
CA ALA A 657 2.85 -40.11 -18.77
C ALA A 657 1.74 -39.04 -18.75
N ASP A 658 1.14 -38.79 -17.58
CA ASP A 658 0.06 -37.80 -17.43
C ASP A 658 0.56 -36.37 -17.69
N VAL A 659 1.74 -36.03 -17.21
CA VAL A 659 2.31 -34.68 -17.44
C VAL A 659 2.82 -34.52 -18.87
N VAL A 660 3.30 -35.57 -19.51
CA VAL A 660 3.64 -35.57 -20.94
C VAL A 660 2.36 -35.38 -21.79
N GLU A 661 1.26 -36.05 -21.41
CA GLU A 661 -0.01 -35.90 -22.18
C GLU A 661 -0.60 -34.47 -21.94
N ALA A 662 -0.47 -33.91 -20.76
CA ALA A 662 -0.82 -32.51 -20.50
C ALA A 662 -0.04 -31.55 -21.43
N ALA A 663 1.27 -31.77 -21.57
CA ALA A 663 2.11 -31.00 -22.50
C ALA A 663 1.65 -31.14 -23.96
N ARG A 664 1.34 -32.37 -24.41
CA ARG A 664 0.80 -32.63 -25.74
C ARG A 664 -0.56 -31.97 -25.97
N ALA A 665 -1.42 -31.97 -24.95
CA ALA A 665 -2.72 -31.31 -25.02
C ALA A 665 -2.58 -29.80 -25.24
N VAL A 666 -1.66 -29.17 -24.53
CA VAL A 666 -1.35 -27.73 -24.71
C VAL A 666 -0.76 -27.45 -26.10
N ALA A 667 0.17 -28.28 -26.56
CA ALA A 667 0.77 -28.12 -27.87
C ALA A 667 -0.27 -28.28 -29.01
N ARG A 668 -1.19 -29.23 -28.90
CA ARG A 668 -2.33 -29.40 -29.85
C ARG A 668 -3.17 -28.13 -29.92
N GLU A 669 -3.42 -27.47 -28.79
CA GLU A 669 -4.16 -26.20 -28.79
C GLU A 669 -3.40 -25.06 -29.47
N ALA A 670 -2.09 -25.10 -29.43
CA ALA A 670 -1.24 -24.16 -30.16
C ALA A 670 -1.14 -24.49 -31.69
N GLY A 671 -1.58 -25.67 -32.12
CA GLY A 671 -1.37 -26.17 -33.51
C GLY A 671 0.09 -26.58 -33.73
N ALA A 672 0.83 -26.90 -32.68
CA ALA A 672 2.23 -27.30 -32.74
C ALA A 672 2.38 -28.81 -32.54
N GLU A 673 3.24 -29.44 -33.35
CA GLU A 673 3.64 -30.83 -33.12
C GLU A 673 4.74 -30.91 -32.08
N LEU A 674 4.47 -31.66 -31.00
CA LEU A 674 5.40 -31.84 -29.87
C LEU A 674 6.12 -33.17 -29.99
N ILE A 675 7.43 -33.11 -30.16
CA ILE A 675 8.31 -34.26 -30.16
C ILE A 675 8.77 -34.51 -28.73
N VAL A 676 8.63 -35.77 -28.25
CA VAL A 676 9.03 -36.18 -26.91
C VAL A 676 10.29 -37.03 -27.01
N ARG A 677 11.37 -36.56 -26.36
CA ARG A 677 12.66 -37.28 -26.32
C ARG A 677 13.07 -37.61 -24.90
N LYS A 678 13.99 -38.54 -24.76
CA LYS A 678 14.62 -38.78 -23.45
C LYS A 678 15.45 -37.57 -23.09
N GLY A 679 15.16 -36.94 -21.93
CA GLY A 679 15.86 -35.79 -21.40
C GLY A 679 16.61 -36.09 -20.12
N GLN A 680 17.48 -35.14 -19.75
CA GLN A 680 18.14 -35.12 -18.46
C GLN A 680 18.32 -33.65 -18.06
N TYR A 681 17.44 -33.17 -17.20
CA TYR A 681 17.47 -31.79 -16.69
C TYR A 681 16.88 -31.76 -15.27
N GLY A 682 17.45 -30.95 -14.38
CA GLY A 682 16.86 -30.66 -13.07
C GLY A 682 15.55 -29.88 -13.22
N PRO A 683 14.57 -30.11 -12.35
CA PRO A 683 14.53 -30.97 -11.16
C PRO A 683 14.05 -32.41 -11.40
N TRP A 684 13.98 -32.90 -12.63
CA TRP A 684 13.43 -34.22 -12.98
C TRP A 684 14.41 -35.37 -12.73
N HIS A 685 13.85 -36.57 -12.54
CA HIS A 685 14.60 -37.79 -12.38
C HIS A 685 15.27 -38.18 -13.71
N PRO A 686 16.58 -38.45 -13.78
CA PRO A 686 17.31 -38.66 -15.03
C PRO A 686 16.81 -39.85 -15.87
N GLY A 687 16.22 -40.86 -15.23
CA GLY A 687 15.58 -42.00 -15.93
C GLY A 687 14.11 -41.80 -16.29
N ARG A 688 13.46 -40.68 -15.90
CA ARG A 688 12.03 -40.41 -16.08
C ARG A 688 11.77 -38.94 -16.44
N CYS A 689 12.70 -38.35 -17.20
CA CYS A 689 12.62 -37.00 -17.73
C CYS A 689 12.43 -37.07 -19.23
N ALA A 690 11.45 -36.38 -19.74
CA ALA A 690 11.24 -36.12 -21.15
C ALA A 690 11.64 -34.68 -21.48
N GLU A 691 12.40 -34.52 -22.51
CA GLU A 691 12.65 -33.26 -23.21
C GLU A 691 11.53 -33.03 -24.22
N LEU A 692 10.93 -31.86 -24.20
CA LEU A 692 9.80 -31.48 -25.07
C LEU A 692 10.32 -30.53 -26.14
N VAL A 693 10.20 -30.97 -27.39
CA VAL A 693 10.87 -30.35 -28.53
C VAL A 693 9.85 -30.01 -29.62
N ILE A 694 10.08 -28.88 -30.30
CA ILE A 694 9.36 -28.49 -31.52
C ILE A 694 10.35 -28.32 -32.66
N ALA A 695 9.92 -28.60 -33.88
CA ALA A 695 10.68 -28.24 -35.07
C ALA A 695 10.40 -26.77 -35.42
N ALA A 696 11.43 -25.96 -35.45
CA ALA A 696 11.35 -24.53 -35.77
C ALA A 696 12.47 -24.20 -36.78
N ASP A 697 12.12 -23.62 -37.93
CA ASP A 697 13.07 -23.19 -38.99
C ASP A 697 14.08 -24.28 -39.40
N GLY A 698 13.63 -25.54 -39.43
CA GLY A 698 14.48 -26.68 -39.79
C GLY A 698 15.42 -27.14 -38.68
N THR A 699 15.29 -26.61 -37.47
CA THR A 699 16.06 -27.00 -36.27
C THR A 699 15.15 -27.44 -35.15
N ASP A 700 15.62 -28.37 -34.35
CA ASP A 700 14.91 -28.80 -33.13
C ASP A 700 15.17 -27.85 -31.98
N ARG A 701 14.10 -27.32 -31.38
CA ARG A 701 14.17 -26.42 -30.25
C ARG A 701 13.48 -27.05 -29.04
N VAL A 702 14.21 -27.13 -27.92
CA VAL A 702 13.64 -27.55 -26.64
C VAL A 702 12.76 -26.41 -26.11
N VAL A 703 11.51 -26.73 -25.76
CA VAL A 703 10.51 -25.76 -25.24
C VAL A 703 10.08 -26.08 -23.82
N GLY A 704 10.57 -27.18 -23.27
CA GLY A 704 10.27 -27.52 -21.88
C GLY A 704 10.66 -28.97 -21.54
N HIS A 705 10.27 -29.36 -20.33
CA HIS A 705 10.54 -30.70 -19.81
C HIS A 705 9.30 -31.22 -19.06
N ALA A 706 9.18 -32.55 -18.99
CA ALA A 706 8.13 -33.22 -18.26
C ALA A 706 8.64 -34.53 -17.64
N GLY A 707 8.09 -34.93 -16.50
CA GLY A 707 8.48 -36.22 -15.89
C GLY A 707 8.24 -36.28 -14.39
N GLU A 708 8.83 -37.29 -13.78
CA GLU A 708 8.80 -37.48 -12.33
C GLU A 708 9.96 -36.67 -11.69
N LEU A 709 9.68 -35.96 -10.62
CA LEU A 709 10.72 -35.20 -9.92
C LEU A 709 11.73 -36.10 -9.21
N HIS A 710 12.96 -35.62 -9.12
CA HIS A 710 14.05 -36.38 -8.50
C HIS A 710 13.78 -36.57 -6.98
N PRO A 711 13.99 -37.76 -6.38
CA PRO A 711 13.76 -37.99 -4.95
C PRO A 711 14.46 -37.02 -3.99
N ARG A 712 15.65 -36.52 -4.37
CA ARG A 712 16.33 -35.47 -3.59
C ARG A 712 15.56 -34.16 -3.55
N VAL A 713 14.94 -33.77 -4.68
CA VAL A 713 14.09 -32.57 -4.79
C VAL A 713 12.83 -32.73 -3.94
N LEU A 714 12.18 -33.89 -4.04
CA LEU A 714 11.00 -34.21 -3.23
C LEU A 714 11.30 -34.07 -1.73
N LYS A 715 12.43 -34.62 -1.29
CA LYS A 715 12.87 -34.51 0.10
C LYS A 715 13.21 -33.09 0.52
N ALA A 716 13.93 -32.34 -0.33
CA ALA A 716 14.34 -30.96 -0.03
C ALA A 716 13.14 -30.02 0.09
N LEU A 717 12.10 -30.23 -0.73
CA LEU A 717 10.90 -29.41 -0.75
C LEU A 717 9.74 -29.96 0.13
N GLY A 718 9.90 -31.15 0.75
CA GLY A 718 8.85 -31.77 1.54
C GLY A 718 7.61 -32.15 0.73
N LEU A 719 7.82 -32.73 -0.46
CA LEU A 719 6.76 -33.11 -1.41
C LEU A 719 6.44 -34.60 -1.31
N PRO A 720 5.22 -35.02 -1.69
CA PRO A 720 4.83 -36.42 -1.79
C PRO A 720 5.74 -37.20 -2.75
N GLU A 721 5.92 -38.48 -2.47
CA GLU A 721 6.65 -39.38 -3.36
C GLU A 721 6.02 -39.43 -4.75
N ARG A 722 6.86 -39.58 -5.78
CA ARG A 722 6.44 -39.70 -7.19
C ARG A 722 5.69 -38.48 -7.73
N THR A 723 5.81 -37.31 -7.10
CA THR A 723 5.29 -36.07 -7.70
C THR A 723 5.86 -35.87 -9.08
N CYS A 724 4.97 -35.60 -10.04
CA CYS A 724 5.31 -35.34 -11.45
C CYS A 724 5.12 -33.87 -11.77
N ALA A 725 5.92 -33.35 -12.70
CA ALA A 725 5.82 -31.98 -13.16
C ALA A 725 6.11 -31.85 -14.65
N MET A 726 5.52 -30.84 -15.27
CA MET A 726 5.93 -30.33 -16.60
C MET A 726 5.94 -28.82 -16.61
N GLU A 727 6.80 -28.24 -17.43
CA GLU A 727 6.80 -26.82 -17.77
C GLU A 727 7.10 -26.63 -19.25
N LEU A 728 6.34 -25.75 -19.92
CA LEU A 728 6.43 -25.43 -21.34
C LEU A 728 6.48 -23.92 -21.56
N ASN A 729 7.30 -23.49 -22.51
CA ASN A 729 7.26 -22.14 -23.06
C ASN A 729 6.12 -22.02 -24.07
N LEU A 730 5.03 -21.37 -23.68
CA LEU A 730 3.82 -21.22 -24.48
C LEU A 730 4.02 -20.25 -25.65
N ASP A 731 4.86 -19.23 -25.50
CA ASP A 731 5.18 -18.28 -26.58
C ASP A 731 5.99 -18.97 -27.69
N ALA A 732 6.86 -19.92 -27.33
CA ALA A 732 7.59 -20.71 -28.32
C ALA A 732 6.69 -21.66 -29.10
N LEU A 733 5.66 -22.22 -28.46
CA LEU A 733 4.65 -23.02 -29.16
C LEU A 733 3.80 -22.15 -30.09
N GLU A 734 3.40 -20.97 -29.68
CA GLU A 734 2.64 -20.03 -30.52
C GLU A 734 3.40 -19.64 -31.79
N ALA A 735 4.71 -19.48 -31.68
CA ALA A 735 5.54 -19.05 -32.82
C ALA A 735 5.59 -20.06 -34.00
N VAL A 736 5.37 -21.36 -33.73
CA VAL A 736 5.42 -22.42 -34.76
C VAL A 736 4.04 -22.97 -35.11
N GLY A 737 3.01 -22.71 -34.28
CA GLY A 737 1.66 -23.15 -34.50
C GLY A 737 0.97 -22.34 -35.62
N ASP A 738 0.37 -23.00 -36.61
CA ASP A 738 -0.40 -22.33 -37.64
C ASP A 738 -1.79 -21.86 -37.17
N GLY A 739 -2.19 -22.29 -35.98
CA GLY A 739 -3.42 -21.88 -35.29
C GLY A 739 -4.72 -22.36 -35.94
N THR A 740 -4.65 -23.00 -37.09
CA THR A 740 -5.83 -23.49 -37.82
C THR A 740 -5.80 -25.01 -37.95
N PRO A 741 -6.60 -25.74 -37.14
CA PRO A 741 -6.66 -27.19 -37.26
C PRO A 741 -7.16 -27.58 -38.66
N GLN A 742 -6.39 -28.40 -39.34
CA GLN A 742 -6.79 -28.96 -40.63
C GLN A 742 -7.71 -30.16 -40.40
N ALA A 743 -8.80 -30.23 -41.15
CA ALA A 743 -9.66 -31.37 -41.08
C ALA A 743 -8.92 -32.62 -41.60
N PRO A 744 -9.01 -33.77 -40.91
CA PRO A 744 -8.40 -34.98 -41.40
C PRO A 744 -9.05 -35.41 -42.73
N ARG A 745 -8.28 -35.96 -43.64
CA ARG A 745 -8.82 -36.56 -44.84
C ARG A 745 -9.62 -37.80 -44.46
N ILE A 746 -10.91 -37.75 -44.68
CA ILE A 746 -11.81 -38.89 -44.42
C ILE A 746 -11.99 -39.69 -45.74
N SER A 747 -11.58 -40.96 -45.71
CA SER A 747 -11.83 -41.87 -46.82
C SER A 747 -12.98 -42.79 -46.45
N THR A 748 -13.82 -43.09 -47.45
CA THR A 748 -14.94 -44.07 -47.36
C THR A 748 -14.51 -45.49 -47.67
N PHE A 749 -13.27 -45.68 -48.11
CA PHE A 749 -12.75 -47.01 -48.43
C PHE A 749 -12.35 -47.78 -47.14
N PRO A 750 -12.46 -49.16 -47.21
CA PRO A 750 -12.10 -50.02 -46.08
C PRO A 750 -10.62 -49.81 -45.61
N VAL A 751 -10.39 -49.93 -44.30
CA VAL A 751 -9.05 -49.94 -43.74
C VAL A 751 -8.45 -51.35 -43.80
N ALA A 752 -7.16 -51.46 -44.15
CA ALA A 752 -6.36 -52.65 -43.96
C ALA A 752 -5.54 -52.55 -42.68
N THR A 753 -5.66 -53.50 -41.78
CA THR A 753 -4.94 -53.49 -40.48
C THR A 753 -3.84 -54.56 -40.54
N GLN A 754 -2.65 -54.17 -40.11
CA GLN A 754 -1.47 -55.05 -39.97
C GLN A 754 -0.79 -54.79 -38.64
N ASP A 755 -0.47 -55.84 -37.90
CA ASP A 755 0.29 -55.74 -36.67
C ASP A 755 1.74 -56.13 -36.90
N VAL A 756 2.66 -55.40 -36.30
CA VAL A 756 4.09 -55.71 -36.34
C VAL A 756 4.65 -55.72 -34.90
N ALA A 757 5.44 -56.71 -34.59
CA ALA A 757 6.19 -56.78 -33.36
C ALA A 757 7.69 -56.69 -33.65
N LEU A 758 8.35 -55.68 -33.14
CA LEU A 758 9.75 -55.36 -33.42
C LEU A 758 10.59 -55.55 -32.15
N VAL A 759 11.67 -56.29 -32.22
CA VAL A 759 12.65 -56.43 -31.18
C VAL A 759 13.73 -55.38 -31.38
N VAL A 760 13.96 -54.56 -30.35
CA VAL A 760 14.96 -53.51 -30.33
C VAL A 760 15.77 -53.57 -29.05
N ASP A 761 16.92 -52.92 -29.00
CA ASP A 761 17.66 -52.72 -27.76
C ASP A 761 16.88 -51.85 -26.79
N LYS A 762 16.92 -52.14 -25.49
CA LYS A 762 16.18 -51.41 -24.44
C LYS A 762 16.37 -49.90 -24.48
N PRO A 763 17.56 -49.34 -24.78
CA PRO A 763 17.77 -47.88 -24.82
C PRO A 763 17.04 -47.20 -26.00
N VAL A 764 16.68 -47.93 -27.07
CA VAL A 764 16.00 -47.36 -28.25
C VAL A 764 14.60 -46.86 -27.88
N PRO A 765 14.29 -45.58 -28.03
CA PRO A 765 12.95 -45.05 -27.72
C PRO A 765 11.89 -45.60 -28.71
N SER A 766 10.70 -45.90 -28.21
CA SER A 766 9.59 -46.33 -29.07
C SER A 766 9.17 -45.27 -30.07
N GLY A 767 9.33 -43.99 -29.75
CA GLY A 767 9.06 -42.86 -30.67
C GLY A 767 9.94 -42.84 -31.91
N GLU A 768 11.23 -43.24 -31.77
CA GLU A 768 12.15 -43.34 -32.90
C GLU A 768 11.76 -44.50 -33.84
N VAL A 769 11.33 -45.63 -33.28
CA VAL A 769 10.82 -46.76 -34.02
C VAL A 769 9.51 -46.38 -34.73
N GLU A 770 8.60 -45.71 -34.05
CA GLU A 770 7.33 -45.22 -34.61
C GLU A 770 7.56 -44.24 -35.74
N ALA A 771 8.48 -43.28 -35.59
CA ALA A 771 8.82 -42.31 -36.63
C ALA A 771 9.37 -43.00 -37.88
N ALA A 772 10.27 -43.97 -37.71
CA ALA A 772 10.79 -44.77 -38.84
C ALA A 772 9.71 -45.62 -39.51
N LEU A 773 8.82 -46.25 -38.73
CA LEU A 773 7.67 -46.99 -39.25
C LEU A 773 6.73 -46.09 -40.07
N ARG A 774 6.43 -44.89 -39.54
CA ARG A 774 5.55 -43.91 -40.20
C ARG A 774 6.12 -43.43 -41.55
N GLU A 775 7.39 -43.09 -41.55
CA GLU A 775 8.07 -42.64 -42.76
C GLU A 775 8.18 -43.73 -43.78
N GLY A 776 8.57 -44.95 -43.39
CA GLY A 776 8.71 -46.08 -44.29
C GLY A 776 7.37 -46.60 -44.87
N ALA A 777 6.31 -46.44 -44.11
CA ALA A 777 4.95 -46.82 -44.57
C ALA A 777 4.35 -45.83 -45.60
N GLY A 778 4.85 -44.57 -45.60
CA GLY A 778 4.43 -43.54 -46.56
C GLY A 778 2.97 -43.09 -46.41
N GLU A 779 2.43 -42.51 -47.49
CA GLU A 779 1.09 -41.89 -47.52
C GLU A 779 -0.09 -42.85 -47.28
N LEU A 780 0.13 -44.15 -47.40
CA LEU A 780 -0.91 -45.12 -47.16
C LEU A 780 -1.19 -45.37 -45.67
N LEU A 781 -0.30 -44.97 -44.79
CA LEU A 781 -0.48 -45.13 -43.35
C LEU A 781 -1.48 -44.09 -42.80
N GLU A 782 -2.67 -44.56 -42.44
CA GLU A 782 -3.70 -43.74 -41.78
C GLU A 782 -3.35 -43.50 -40.31
N SER A 783 -2.94 -44.54 -39.58
CA SER A 783 -2.58 -44.45 -38.17
C SER A 783 -1.65 -45.56 -37.72
N ILE A 784 -0.88 -45.30 -36.72
CA ILE A 784 0.01 -46.22 -36.02
C ILE A 784 -0.23 -46.11 -34.50
N ARG A 785 -0.28 -47.23 -33.81
CA ARG A 785 -0.46 -47.27 -32.36
C ARG A 785 0.40 -48.37 -31.74
N LEU A 786 1.27 -47.99 -30.81
CA LEU A 786 1.94 -48.93 -29.92
C LEU A 786 0.90 -49.48 -28.94
N PHE A 787 0.73 -50.80 -28.91
CA PHE A 787 -0.25 -51.44 -28.03
C PHE A 787 0.36 -52.41 -27.02
N ASP A 788 1.62 -52.86 -27.22
CA ASP A 788 2.30 -53.70 -26.25
C ASP A 788 3.81 -53.44 -26.22
N VAL A 789 4.38 -53.48 -25.03
CA VAL A 789 5.83 -53.46 -24.76
C VAL A 789 6.18 -54.65 -23.90
N TYR A 790 6.86 -55.61 -24.51
CA TYR A 790 7.19 -56.88 -23.84
C TYR A 790 8.69 -56.97 -23.58
N GLU A 791 9.05 -57.32 -22.36
CA GLU A 791 10.42 -57.50 -21.92
C GLU A 791 10.56 -58.89 -21.26
N ASN A 792 11.36 -59.77 -21.85
CA ASN A 792 11.72 -61.02 -21.27
C ASN A 792 13.10 -61.45 -21.80
N ALA A 793 14.11 -61.51 -20.93
CA ALA A 793 15.47 -61.82 -21.31
C ALA A 793 15.64 -63.22 -21.88
N GLU A 794 14.87 -64.19 -21.39
CA GLU A 794 14.96 -65.60 -21.86
C GLU A 794 14.42 -65.75 -23.33
N GLN A 795 13.45 -64.91 -23.69
CA GLN A 795 12.81 -65.02 -24.99
C GLN A 795 13.37 -64.06 -26.04
N LEU A 796 13.82 -62.88 -25.61
CA LEU A 796 14.26 -61.79 -26.50
C LEU A 796 15.79 -61.60 -26.51
N GLY A 797 16.48 -62.18 -25.52
CA GLY A 797 17.90 -61.88 -25.22
C GLY A 797 18.06 -60.72 -24.24
N ASP A 798 19.19 -60.72 -23.55
CA ASP A 798 19.53 -59.67 -22.55
C ASP A 798 19.57 -58.29 -23.20
N GLY A 799 19.05 -57.27 -22.52
CA GLY A 799 19.10 -55.88 -22.98
C GLY A 799 18.14 -55.54 -24.12
N LYS A 800 17.16 -56.41 -24.46
CA LYS A 800 16.19 -56.21 -25.54
C LYS A 800 14.77 -56.10 -25.03
N LYS A 801 13.93 -55.43 -25.84
CA LYS A 801 12.48 -55.30 -25.66
C LYS A 801 11.77 -55.51 -27.00
N SER A 802 10.56 -56.01 -26.96
CA SER A 802 9.66 -56.12 -28.14
C SER A 802 8.60 -55.01 -28.09
N LEU A 803 8.46 -54.28 -29.17
CA LEU A 803 7.47 -53.21 -29.33
C LEU A 803 6.43 -53.71 -30.37
N ALA A 804 5.16 -53.77 -29.98
CA ALA A 804 4.09 -54.22 -30.88
C ALA A 804 3.24 -52.99 -31.32
N TYR A 805 3.20 -52.78 -32.64
CA TYR A 805 2.45 -51.68 -33.25
C TYR A 805 1.32 -52.21 -34.12
N ALA A 806 0.15 -51.61 -34.00
CA ALA A 806 -0.95 -51.76 -34.92
C ALA A 806 -0.89 -50.68 -36.00
N LEU A 807 -0.72 -51.07 -37.24
CA LEU A 807 -0.66 -50.20 -38.40
C LEU A 807 -1.99 -50.27 -39.15
N ARG A 808 -2.57 -49.12 -39.47
CA ARG A 808 -3.79 -49.00 -40.27
C ARG A 808 -3.46 -48.32 -41.59
N PHE A 809 -3.72 -49.00 -42.69
CA PHE A 809 -3.48 -48.49 -44.03
C PHE A 809 -4.78 -48.22 -44.77
N ARG A 810 -4.83 -47.11 -45.48
CA ARG A 810 -5.98 -46.76 -46.29
C ARG A 810 -5.56 -45.82 -47.43
N ALA A 811 -6.11 -46.09 -48.61
CA ALA A 811 -5.99 -45.16 -49.73
C ALA A 811 -7.17 -44.16 -49.75
N GLY A 812 -6.94 -42.96 -50.29
CA GLY A 812 -7.95 -41.92 -50.40
C GLY A 812 -8.94 -42.17 -51.62
N ASP A 813 -8.57 -42.97 -52.53
CA ASP A 813 -9.21 -43.09 -53.86
C ASP A 813 -9.65 -44.53 -54.25
N ARG A 814 -9.24 -45.57 -53.48
CA ARG A 814 -9.55 -47.00 -53.77
C ARG A 814 -9.46 -47.88 -52.52
N THR A 815 -9.94 -49.07 -52.60
CA THR A 815 -9.68 -50.11 -51.62
C THR A 815 -8.30 -50.70 -51.86
N LEU A 816 -7.50 -50.81 -50.82
CA LEU A 816 -6.15 -51.38 -50.83
C LEU A 816 -6.28 -52.91 -51.03
N THR A 817 -5.39 -53.49 -51.86
CA THR A 817 -5.15 -54.92 -51.87
C THR A 817 -4.31 -55.34 -50.64
N VAL A 818 -4.35 -56.63 -50.33
CA VAL A 818 -3.53 -57.22 -49.29
C VAL A 818 -2.04 -57.06 -49.59
N ASP A 819 -1.64 -57.16 -50.82
CA ASP A 819 -0.26 -57.01 -51.29
C ASP A 819 0.25 -55.56 -51.09
N GLU A 820 -0.55 -54.55 -51.41
CA GLU A 820 -0.22 -53.17 -51.25
C GLU A 820 -0.03 -52.83 -49.75
N ALA A 821 -0.93 -53.31 -48.92
CA ALA A 821 -0.83 -53.08 -47.46
C ALA A 821 0.40 -53.80 -46.87
N SER A 822 0.69 -55.01 -47.34
CA SER A 822 1.87 -55.77 -46.94
C SER A 822 3.17 -55.12 -47.40
N ALA A 823 3.25 -54.62 -48.61
CA ALA A 823 4.41 -53.91 -49.15
C ALA A 823 4.70 -52.64 -48.36
N ALA A 824 3.65 -51.87 -47.98
CA ALA A 824 3.80 -50.70 -47.16
C ALA A 824 4.31 -51.03 -45.72
N ARG A 825 3.78 -52.12 -45.11
CA ARG A 825 4.29 -52.66 -43.84
C ARG A 825 5.74 -53.09 -43.97
N ASP A 826 6.11 -53.80 -44.98
CA ASP A 826 7.46 -54.35 -45.16
C ASP A 826 8.47 -53.21 -45.39
N ALA A 827 8.10 -52.19 -46.12
CA ALA A 827 8.89 -50.99 -46.28
C ALA A 827 9.07 -50.25 -44.96
N ALA A 828 8.00 -50.12 -44.14
CA ALA A 828 8.06 -49.54 -42.79
C ALA A 828 9.02 -50.32 -41.88
N VAL A 829 8.90 -51.66 -41.86
CA VAL A 829 9.78 -52.53 -41.04
C VAL A 829 11.23 -52.43 -41.52
N ALA A 830 11.47 -52.40 -42.82
CA ALA A 830 12.84 -52.26 -43.37
C ALA A 830 13.51 -50.95 -42.93
N LEU A 831 12.78 -49.82 -43.04
CA LEU A 831 13.32 -48.52 -42.59
C LEU A 831 13.51 -48.46 -41.07
N ALA A 832 12.63 -49.03 -40.28
CA ALA A 832 12.78 -49.18 -38.85
C ALA A 832 14.01 -50.01 -38.48
N GLY A 833 14.24 -51.13 -39.23
CA GLY A 833 15.46 -51.93 -39.07
C GLY A 833 16.73 -51.16 -39.38
N GLU A 834 16.75 -50.43 -40.48
CA GLU A 834 17.90 -49.58 -40.88
C GLU A 834 18.24 -48.51 -39.83
N ARG A 835 17.23 -47.78 -39.31
CA ARG A 835 17.46 -46.64 -38.42
C ARG A 835 17.67 -47.04 -36.95
N THR A 836 16.98 -48.05 -36.49
CA THR A 836 16.93 -48.36 -35.03
C THR A 836 17.48 -49.74 -34.70
N GLY A 837 17.94 -50.51 -35.68
CA GLY A 837 18.35 -51.88 -35.46
C GLY A 837 17.18 -52.84 -35.16
N ALA A 838 15.95 -52.41 -35.41
CA ALA A 838 14.75 -53.20 -35.11
C ALA A 838 14.71 -54.49 -35.97
N VAL A 839 14.36 -55.60 -35.35
CA VAL A 839 14.19 -56.91 -36.03
C VAL A 839 12.77 -57.39 -35.82
N LEU A 840 12.12 -57.77 -36.91
CA LEU A 840 10.76 -58.34 -36.83
C LEU A 840 10.80 -59.60 -35.93
N ARG A 841 9.88 -59.65 -34.98
CA ARG A 841 9.71 -60.82 -34.12
C ARG A 841 8.96 -61.85 -34.90
N GLY A 842 9.57 -63.01 -35.09
CA GLY A 842 8.99 -64.16 -35.82
C GLY A 842 7.85 -64.84 -35.07
#